data_16f0c1b1b8af3e0695d2f68a003d327a
#
_entry.id   16f0c1b1b8af3e0695d2f68a003d327a
#
_cell.length_a   1.000
_cell.length_b   1.000
_cell.length_c   1.000
_cell.angle_alpha   90.00
_cell.angle_beta   90.00
_cell.angle_gamma   90.00
#
_symmetry.space_group_name_H-M   'P 1'
#
loop_
_entity.id
_entity.type
_entity.pdbx_description
1 polymer ?
#
loop_
_entity_poly.entity_id
_entity_poly.type
_entity_poly.pdbx_seq_one_letter_code
_entity_poly.pdbx_strand_id
1 'polypeptide(L)'
;MQKGNIGVTTENIFPVIKKFLYSDHEIFLREMVSNGVDAIQKLKTLADKGEFKGELGDLKVNVKLDEEAKTITISDNGIGMTEEEIEKYINQIAFSGVSDFLDKYKDNANAIIGHFGLGFYSSFMVSDRVDIITRSYKEGSKGFKWTCDGTPAYEITEVDKDSRGSDIVLHISDDCKEFLNKQKIEELLNKYCKFMAVPIVFGKKQEWKDGKMVDTDKDNVINDIEPLWTKAPSTLKDEDYKKFYQELYPMQDEPLFWIHLNVDYPFNLTGILYFPRIKNNIDLQRNKIQLYCNQVFVTDHVEGIVPEFLTLLYGVIDSPDIPLNVSRSYLQSDANVKKISTYITKKVADRLQSIFKEDRKAYEEKWDNLKLFINYGMLSQEDFYDRAKDFALFKDVDRKHFTFEEYKTLIKDEQTDKEGYLVYLYANNVEEQYTYIEAAKNKGYNVLLLDGQLDTPLVSMLEQKFEKARFTRVDADIVDRLIVKSDQKQTDISSEDSDNLSQVFRSQMPKLDKVEFNVEVQSLGENSQPVVITQNEYMRRMKQMSQFQPGMSFYQQMPDSFTLVLNSDHVLVKQVLNDCNNNTAEALKPILSELKGQQARLAALRQSQDKKKPEELTQEEKDDLQNTEKAVDEQKNKQTEVIEAYAKGNNVVHQLIDLALLQNGMLKGKALDEFLKRSVDMIK
;
A
#
# COMPACT_ATOMS: atom_id res chain seq x y z
N MET A 1 26.91 -51.19 -6.51
CA MET A 1 26.63 -49.77 -6.65
C MET A 1 26.44 -49.51 -8.15
N GLN A 2 25.21 -49.29 -8.58
CA GLN A 2 24.91 -49.07 -10.01
C GLN A 2 25.02 -47.57 -10.28
N LYS A 3 25.94 -47.16 -11.16
CA LYS A 3 26.07 -45.79 -11.63
C LYS A 3 25.49 -45.71 -13.03
N GLY A 4 24.59 -44.77 -13.29
CA GLY A 4 23.99 -44.50 -14.58
C GLY A 4 23.86 -43.00 -14.80
N ASN A 5 23.74 -42.55 -16.02
CA ASN A 5 23.46 -41.17 -16.38
C ASN A 5 21.94 -41.00 -16.56
N ILE A 6 21.42 -39.86 -16.10
CA ILE A 6 20.04 -39.48 -16.41
C ILE A 6 20.03 -39.02 -17.87
N GLY A 7 19.25 -39.68 -18.70
CA GLY A 7 19.11 -39.32 -20.13
C GLY A 7 17.81 -38.58 -20.36
N VAL A 8 17.82 -37.62 -21.29
CA VAL A 8 16.62 -36.90 -21.77
C VAL A 8 16.47 -37.19 -23.26
N THR A 9 15.28 -37.61 -23.68
CA THR A 9 14.97 -37.77 -25.11
C THR A 9 14.28 -36.50 -25.62
N THR A 10 14.70 -36.05 -26.79
CA THR A 10 14.17 -34.83 -27.45
C THR A 10 12.66 -34.92 -27.67
N GLU A 11 12.15 -36.12 -27.99
CA GLU A 11 10.72 -36.38 -28.17
C GLU A 11 9.87 -36.04 -26.98
N ASN A 12 10.41 -36.17 -25.76
CA ASN A 12 9.71 -35.89 -24.52
C ASN A 12 9.85 -34.42 -24.07
N ILE A 13 10.95 -33.75 -24.44
CA ILE A 13 11.23 -32.39 -23.98
C ILE A 13 10.52 -31.34 -24.83
N PHE A 14 10.37 -31.54 -26.12
CA PHE A 14 9.73 -30.58 -27.03
C PHE A 14 8.27 -30.25 -26.63
N PRO A 15 7.40 -31.23 -26.32
CA PRO A 15 6.06 -30.95 -25.83
C PRO A 15 6.03 -30.20 -24.49
N VAL A 16 7.03 -30.43 -23.62
CA VAL A 16 7.15 -29.74 -22.34
C VAL A 16 7.53 -28.26 -22.57
N ILE A 17 8.48 -28.01 -23.45
CA ILE A 17 8.88 -26.65 -23.83
C ILE A 17 7.67 -25.92 -24.43
N LYS A 18 6.97 -26.53 -25.40
CA LYS A 18 5.81 -25.94 -26.07
C LYS A 18 4.65 -25.60 -25.12
N LYS A 19 4.40 -26.44 -24.09
CA LYS A 19 3.24 -26.28 -23.19
C LYS A 19 3.52 -25.60 -21.86
N PHE A 20 4.74 -25.68 -21.34
CA PHE A 20 5.02 -25.34 -19.92
C PHE A 20 6.17 -24.37 -19.71
N LEU A 21 7.01 -24.13 -20.72
CA LEU A 21 8.16 -23.24 -20.54
C LEU A 21 7.75 -21.77 -20.44
N TYR A 22 6.73 -21.39 -21.17
CA TYR A 22 6.20 -20.03 -21.21
C TYR A 22 4.69 -20.04 -20.93
N SER A 23 4.28 -19.18 -20.02
CA SER A 23 2.87 -19.02 -19.64
C SER A 23 2.06 -18.20 -20.66
N ASP A 24 2.74 -17.44 -21.51
CA ASP A 24 2.14 -16.50 -22.46
C ASP A 24 2.78 -16.66 -23.84
N HIS A 25 1.97 -16.89 -24.86
CA HIS A 25 2.40 -17.04 -26.24
C HIS A 25 3.00 -15.76 -26.81
N GLU A 26 2.60 -14.58 -26.35
CA GLU A 26 3.10 -13.28 -26.82
C GLU A 26 4.62 -13.13 -26.68
N ILE A 27 5.23 -13.87 -25.77
CA ILE A 27 6.66 -13.82 -25.46
C ILE A 27 7.54 -14.22 -26.66
N PHE A 28 7.00 -15.02 -27.61
CA PHE A 28 7.79 -15.45 -28.78
C PHE A 28 8.42 -14.28 -29.52
N LEU A 29 7.68 -13.18 -29.69
CA LEU A 29 8.16 -12.02 -30.44
C LEU A 29 9.31 -11.33 -29.71
N ARG A 30 9.19 -11.15 -28.38
CA ARG A 30 10.27 -10.64 -27.53
C ARG A 30 11.55 -11.47 -27.69
N GLU A 31 11.44 -12.79 -27.56
CA GLU A 31 12.61 -13.70 -27.64
C GLU A 31 13.27 -13.68 -29.03
N MET A 32 12.48 -13.69 -30.11
CA MET A 32 13.03 -13.63 -31.46
C MET A 32 13.73 -12.29 -31.74
N VAL A 33 13.10 -11.17 -31.38
CA VAL A 33 13.72 -9.84 -31.55
C VAL A 33 14.96 -9.70 -30.67
N SER A 34 14.95 -10.18 -29.43
CA SER A 34 16.09 -10.17 -28.51
C SER A 34 17.28 -10.94 -29.09
N ASN A 35 17.04 -12.10 -29.70
CA ASN A 35 18.10 -12.86 -30.36
C ASN A 35 18.75 -12.09 -31.51
N GLY A 36 17.97 -11.36 -32.31
CA GLY A 36 18.49 -10.47 -33.36
C GLY A 36 19.31 -9.31 -32.78
N VAL A 37 18.83 -8.69 -31.69
CA VAL A 37 19.58 -7.65 -30.97
C VAL A 37 20.92 -8.21 -30.45
N ASP A 38 20.92 -9.38 -29.82
CA ASP A 38 22.13 -10.03 -29.33
C ASP A 38 23.14 -10.34 -30.47
N ALA A 39 22.65 -10.82 -31.63
CA ALA A 39 23.49 -11.07 -32.79
C ALA A 39 24.19 -9.79 -33.30
N ILE A 40 23.48 -8.66 -33.28
CA ILE A 40 24.02 -7.34 -33.62
C ILE A 40 25.01 -6.83 -32.57
N GLN A 41 24.71 -6.97 -31.28
CA GLN A 41 25.59 -6.54 -30.18
C GLN A 41 26.89 -7.34 -30.18
N LYS A 42 26.83 -8.65 -30.45
CA LYS A 42 28.03 -9.47 -30.66
C LYS A 42 28.89 -8.98 -31.83
N LEU A 43 28.27 -8.60 -32.96
CA LEU A 43 28.99 -8.02 -34.08
C LEU A 43 29.68 -6.70 -33.76
N LYS A 44 28.96 -5.79 -33.03
CA LYS A 44 29.56 -4.54 -32.55
C LYS A 44 30.78 -4.79 -31.67
N THR A 45 30.67 -5.74 -30.72
CA THR A 45 31.78 -6.14 -29.84
C THR A 45 32.99 -6.66 -30.62
N LEU A 46 32.74 -7.48 -31.64
CA LEU A 46 33.82 -7.99 -32.51
C LEU A 46 34.48 -6.87 -33.30
N ALA A 47 33.73 -5.89 -33.78
CA ALA A 47 34.25 -4.73 -34.50
C ALA A 47 35.09 -3.83 -33.56
N ASP A 48 34.61 -3.56 -32.35
CA ASP A 48 35.32 -2.76 -31.33
C ASP A 48 36.65 -3.41 -30.91
N LYS A 49 36.71 -4.74 -30.88
CA LYS A 49 37.94 -5.51 -30.60
C LYS A 49 38.83 -5.70 -31.83
N GLY A 50 38.41 -5.24 -33.02
CA GLY A 50 39.16 -5.37 -34.27
C GLY A 50 39.13 -6.77 -34.88
N GLU A 51 38.29 -7.67 -34.40
CA GLU A 51 38.10 -9.03 -34.92
C GLU A 51 37.14 -9.06 -36.12
N PHE A 52 36.34 -8.04 -36.33
CA PHE A 52 35.54 -7.79 -37.52
C PHE A 52 36.06 -6.54 -38.25
N LYS A 53 36.53 -6.73 -39.50
CA LYS A 53 37.10 -5.64 -40.31
C LYS A 53 36.20 -5.18 -41.46
N GLY A 54 35.02 -5.77 -41.60
CA GLY A 54 34.04 -5.39 -42.61
C GLY A 54 33.28 -4.13 -42.23
N GLU A 55 32.48 -3.61 -43.16
CA GLU A 55 31.58 -2.51 -42.87
C GLU A 55 30.39 -2.98 -42.03
N LEU A 56 30.09 -2.27 -40.90
CA LEU A 56 28.96 -2.58 -40.08
C LEU A 56 27.63 -2.28 -40.81
N GLY A 57 27.59 -1.23 -41.59
CA GLY A 57 26.37 -0.76 -42.26
C GLY A 57 25.29 -0.28 -41.27
N ASP A 58 24.06 -0.29 -41.73
CA ASP A 58 22.90 0.14 -40.93
C ASP A 58 22.37 -1.06 -40.10
N LEU A 59 22.87 -1.16 -38.86
CA LEU A 59 22.55 -2.28 -37.96
C LEU A 59 21.14 -2.13 -37.40
N LYS A 60 20.25 -3.07 -37.70
CA LYS A 60 18.84 -3.07 -37.28
C LYS A 60 18.23 -4.47 -37.31
N VAL A 61 17.17 -4.64 -36.55
CA VAL A 61 16.25 -5.79 -36.63
C VAL A 61 15.01 -5.36 -37.39
N ASN A 62 14.63 -6.10 -38.45
CA ASN A 62 13.42 -5.85 -39.21
C ASN A 62 12.38 -6.91 -38.88
N VAL A 63 11.17 -6.50 -38.54
CA VAL A 63 10.03 -7.39 -38.37
C VAL A 63 9.08 -7.17 -39.55
N LYS A 64 8.73 -8.25 -40.24
CA LYS A 64 7.80 -8.21 -41.37
C LYS A 64 6.66 -9.18 -41.14
N LEU A 65 5.45 -8.74 -41.34
CA LEU A 65 4.23 -9.54 -41.36
C LEU A 65 3.80 -9.73 -42.82
N ASP A 66 3.52 -10.97 -43.21
CA ASP A 66 2.88 -11.33 -44.45
C ASP A 66 1.63 -12.13 -44.17
N GLU A 67 0.49 -11.45 -44.25
CA GLU A 67 -0.83 -12.01 -43.90
C GLU A 67 -1.26 -13.09 -44.92
N GLU A 68 -0.88 -12.93 -46.20
CA GLU A 68 -1.23 -13.90 -47.28
C GLU A 68 -0.43 -15.20 -47.13
N ALA A 69 0.88 -15.07 -46.92
CA ALA A 69 1.75 -16.22 -46.66
C ALA A 69 1.64 -16.78 -45.26
N LYS A 70 0.88 -16.10 -44.37
CA LYS A 70 0.74 -16.41 -42.92
C LYS A 70 2.08 -16.51 -42.22
N THR A 71 3.01 -15.58 -42.49
CA THR A 71 4.34 -15.59 -41.91
C THR A 71 4.70 -14.32 -41.21
N ILE A 72 5.47 -14.47 -40.12
CA ILE A 72 6.18 -13.38 -39.46
C ILE A 72 7.67 -13.63 -39.67
N THR A 73 8.39 -12.67 -40.24
CA THR A 73 9.82 -12.75 -40.47
C THR A 73 10.55 -11.76 -39.57
N ILE A 74 11.50 -12.22 -38.77
CA ILE A 74 12.42 -11.41 -37.99
C ILE A 74 13.82 -11.52 -38.61
N SER A 75 14.31 -10.40 -39.11
CA SER A 75 15.61 -10.33 -39.83
C SER A 75 16.60 -9.47 -39.06
N ASP A 76 17.80 -9.98 -38.77
CA ASP A 76 18.92 -9.22 -38.25
C ASP A 76 20.08 -9.19 -39.27
N ASN A 77 20.93 -8.19 -39.16
CA ASN A 77 22.19 -8.10 -39.90
C ASN A 77 23.43 -8.22 -38.99
N GLY A 78 23.28 -9.03 -37.93
CA GLY A 78 24.32 -9.32 -36.95
C GLY A 78 25.36 -10.33 -37.42
N ILE A 79 25.86 -11.17 -36.50
CA ILE A 79 26.95 -12.14 -36.77
C ILE A 79 26.55 -13.29 -37.71
N GLY A 80 25.25 -13.62 -37.82
CA GLY A 80 24.80 -14.82 -38.51
C GLY A 80 25.42 -16.11 -37.96
N MET A 81 25.24 -17.24 -38.68
CA MET A 81 25.73 -18.56 -38.25
C MET A 81 26.34 -19.34 -39.42
N THR A 82 27.36 -20.16 -39.13
CA THR A 82 27.83 -21.22 -40.01
C THR A 82 27.00 -22.50 -39.81
N GLU A 83 27.16 -23.52 -40.64
CA GLU A 83 26.50 -24.82 -40.49
C GLU A 83 26.80 -25.45 -39.11
N GLU A 84 28.06 -25.43 -38.68
CA GLU A 84 28.50 -26.00 -37.40
C GLU A 84 27.91 -25.18 -36.21
N GLU A 85 27.73 -23.86 -36.37
CA GLU A 85 27.10 -23.00 -35.37
C GLU A 85 25.60 -23.26 -35.27
N ILE A 86 24.92 -23.58 -36.39
CA ILE A 86 23.52 -24.02 -36.37
C ILE A 86 23.40 -25.34 -35.62
N GLU A 87 24.23 -26.31 -35.91
CA GLU A 87 24.23 -27.60 -35.21
C GLU A 87 24.49 -27.46 -33.71
N LYS A 88 25.41 -26.57 -33.35
CA LYS A 88 25.78 -26.33 -31.94
C LYS A 88 24.77 -25.53 -31.15
N TYR A 89 24.19 -24.46 -31.72
CA TYR A 89 23.39 -23.48 -30.97
C TYR A 89 21.88 -23.56 -31.22
N ILE A 90 21.48 -24.17 -32.35
CA ILE A 90 20.03 -24.35 -32.66
C ILE A 90 19.59 -25.78 -32.37
N ASN A 91 20.40 -26.79 -32.72
CA ASN A 91 20.01 -28.19 -32.56
C ASN A 91 20.26 -28.74 -31.13
N GLN A 92 20.95 -28.00 -30.26
CA GLN A 92 21.17 -28.40 -28.87
C GLN A 92 20.32 -27.57 -27.94
N ILE A 93 19.25 -28.18 -27.39
CA ILE A 93 18.34 -27.54 -26.47
C ILE A 93 19.08 -27.14 -25.19
N ALA A 94 18.80 -25.93 -24.67
CA ALA A 94 19.43 -25.34 -23.49
C ALA A 94 20.96 -25.14 -23.61
N PHE A 95 21.49 -25.07 -24.82
CA PHE A 95 22.87 -24.70 -25.07
C PHE A 95 22.91 -23.27 -25.63
N SER A 96 23.61 -22.38 -24.94
CA SER A 96 23.73 -20.98 -25.35
C SER A 96 25.14 -20.63 -25.76
N GLY A 97 25.31 -20.08 -26.97
CA GLY A 97 26.59 -19.51 -27.42
C GLY A 97 27.00 -18.25 -26.65
N VAL A 98 26.18 -17.80 -25.71
CA VAL A 98 26.47 -16.64 -24.84
C VAL A 98 27.59 -17.00 -23.86
N SER A 99 27.59 -18.18 -23.26
CA SER A 99 28.64 -18.58 -22.31
C SER A 99 30.03 -18.56 -22.97
N ASP A 100 30.16 -19.13 -24.16
CA ASP A 100 31.42 -19.13 -24.94
C ASP A 100 31.86 -17.69 -25.28
N PHE A 101 30.92 -16.81 -25.59
CA PHE A 101 31.17 -15.41 -25.90
C PHE A 101 31.57 -14.60 -24.66
N LEU A 102 30.89 -14.77 -23.55
CA LEU A 102 31.15 -14.07 -22.28
C LEU A 102 32.49 -14.49 -21.67
N ASP A 103 32.88 -15.75 -21.78
CA ASP A 103 34.18 -16.23 -21.31
C ASP A 103 35.33 -15.55 -22.08
N LYS A 104 35.10 -15.25 -23.36
CA LYS A 104 36.09 -14.57 -24.21
C LYS A 104 36.08 -13.03 -24.04
N TYR A 105 34.91 -12.42 -23.78
CA TYR A 105 34.70 -10.96 -23.77
C TYR A 105 34.02 -10.48 -22.49
N LYS A 106 34.66 -10.72 -21.33
CA LYS A 106 34.09 -10.47 -19.98
C LYS A 106 33.65 -9.02 -19.75
N ASP A 107 34.32 -8.04 -20.32
CA ASP A 107 34.03 -6.62 -20.17
C ASP A 107 32.70 -6.20 -20.83
N ASN A 108 32.16 -6.98 -21.76
CA ASN A 108 30.94 -6.69 -22.51
C ASN A 108 29.79 -7.64 -22.12
N ALA A 109 29.95 -8.37 -21.03
CA ALA A 109 28.98 -9.37 -20.55
C ALA A 109 27.58 -8.82 -20.37
N ASN A 110 27.47 -7.57 -19.92
CA ASN A 110 26.18 -6.92 -19.59
C ASN A 110 25.37 -6.47 -20.82
N ALA A 111 25.93 -6.57 -22.04
CA ALA A 111 25.24 -6.16 -23.27
C ALA A 111 24.37 -7.25 -23.90
N ILE A 112 24.49 -8.50 -23.46
CA ILE A 112 23.80 -9.65 -24.04
C ILE A 112 22.60 -10.05 -23.23
N ILE A 113 21.47 -10.29 -23.91
CA ILE A 113 20.15 -10.53 -23.33
C ILE A 113 19.92 -12.03 -23.08
N GLY A 114 20.28 -12.89 -24.03
CA GLY A 114 19.95 -14.32 -24.02
C GLY A 114 20.95 -15.18 -23.25
N HIS A 115 20.54 -15.82 -22.14
CA HIS A 115 21.42 -16.64 -21.31
C HIS A 115 21.10 -18.15 -21.31
N PHE A 116 19.87 -18.55 -21.63
CA PHE A 116 19.38 -19.91 -21.36
C PHE A 116 19.39 -20.86 -22.56
N GLY A 117 19.57 -20.35 -23.80
CA GLY A 117 19.51 -21.17 -25.01
C GLY A 117 18.13 -21.81 -25.28
N LEU A 118 17.08 -21.25 -24.72
CA LEU A 118 15.71 -21.75 -24.83
C LEU A 118 14.76 -20.77 -25.52
N GLY A 119 15.12 -19.50 -25.62
CA GLY A 119 14.27 -18.43 -26.17
C GLY A 119 13.81 -18.70 -27.59
N PHE A 120 14.73 -19.27 -28.45
CA PHE A 120 14.41 -19.62 -29.82
C PHE A 120 13.21 -20.58 -29.93
N TYR A 121 13.12 -21.55 -29.03
CA TYR A 121 12.07 -22.58 -29.08
C TYR A 121 10.67 -22.05 -28.76
N SER A 122 10.55 -20.82 -28.24
CA SER A 122 9.24 -20.14 -28.09
C SER A 122 8.54 -19.93 -29.45
N SER A 123 9.30 -19.89 -30.55
CA SER A 123 8.77 -19.82 -31.92
C SER A 123 7.79 -20.93 -32.25
N PHE A 124 8.01 -22.14 -31.72
CA PHE A 124 7.13 -23.30 -31.94
C PHE A 124 5.84 -23.27 -31.12
N MET A 125 5.66 -22.27 -30.22
CA MET A 125 4.39 -22.06 -29.53
C MET A 125 3.32 -21.46 -30.45
N VAL A 126 3.76 -20.73 -31.48
CA VAL A 126 2.88 -19.97 -32.38
C VAL A 126 2.97 -20.40 -33.84
N SER A 127 3.92 -21.26 -34.19
CA SER A 127 4.18 -21.66 -35.56
C SER A 127 4.21 -23.19 -35.73
N ASP A 128 3.73 -23.66 -36.88
CA ASP A 128 3.80 -25.07 -37.30
C ASP A 128 5.13 -25.40 -37.97
N ARG A 129 5.85 -24.39 -38.47
CA ARG A 129 7.15 -24.53 -39.06
C ARG A 129 7.97 -23.26 -38.86
N VAL A 130 9.25 -23.43 -38.63
CA VAL A 130 10.24 -22.36 -38.54
C VAL A 130 11.36 -22.59 -39.56
N ASP A 131 11.66 -21.58 -40.36
CA ASP A 131 12.79 -21.55 -41.25
C ASP A 131 13.83 -20.52 -40.72
N ILE A 132 15.11 -20.87 -40.65
CA ILE A 132 16.22 -19.94 -40.37
C ILE A 132 17.07 -19.87 -41.64
N ILE A 133 17.20 -18.69 -42.23
CA ILE A 133 18.07 -18.43 -43.37
C ILE A 133 19.22 -17.56 -42.89
N THR A 134 20.46 -18.08 -42.83
CA THR A 134 21.55 -17.37 -42.16
C THR A 134 22.85 -17.47 -42.93
N ARG A 135 23.71 -16.43 -42.79
CA ARG A 135 25.08 -16.40 -43.27
C ARG A 135 25.97 -15.73 -42.23
N SER A 136 27.05 -16.39 -41.86
CA SER A 136 28.01 -15.88 -40.88
C SER A 136 28.79 -14.67 -41.41
N TYR A 137 29.23 -13.80 -40.49
CA TYR A 137 30.11 -12.66 -40.75
C TYR A 137 31.52 -13.08 -41.18
N LYS A 138 31.88 -14.34 -40.97
CA LYS A 138 33.20 -14.87 -41.31
C LYS A 138 33.43 -14.84 -42.81
N GLU A 139 34.63 -14.43 -43.24
CA GLU A 139 35.00 -14.33 -44.65
C GLU A 139 34.88 -15.68 -45.35
N GLY A 140 34.29 -15.70 -46.54
CA GLY A 140 34.06 -16.94 -47.33
C GLY A 140 32.91 -17.82 -46.82
N SER A 141 32.14 -17.38 -45.82
CA SER A 141 31.00 -18.12 -45.30
C SER A 141 29.89 -18.25 -46.35
N LYS A 142 29.28 -19.43 -46.44
CA LYS A 142 28.12 -19.73 -47.27
C LYS A 142 26.81 -19.42 -46.51
N GLY A 143 25.72 -19.27 -47.23
CA GLY A 143 24.38 -19.20 -46.69
C GLY A 143 23.79 -20.59 -46.44
N PHE A 144 23.04 -20.74 -45.36
CA PHE A 144 22.36 -21.99 -45.00
C PHE A 144 20.90 -21.69 -44.65
N LYS A 145 20.03 -22.62 -45.02
CA LYS A 145 18.62 -22.66 -44.57
C LYS A 145 18.45 -23.89 -43.70
N TRP A 146 18.00 -23.65 -42.45
CA TRP A 146 17.55 -24.68 -41.52
C TRP A 146 16.05 -24.64 -41.48
N THR A 147 15.37 -25.78 -41.45
CA THR A 147 13.91 -25.92 -41.40
C THR A 147 13.53 -26.98 -40.39
N CYS A 148 12.53 -26.67 -39.55
CA CYS A 148 11.95 -27.62 -38.59
C CYS A 148 10.43 -27.35 -38.43
N ASP A 149 9.66 -28.43 -38.28
CA ASP A 149 8.21 -28.40 -38.09
C ASP A 149 7.76 -28.57 -36.61
N GLY A 150 8.72 -28.42 -35.68
CA GLY A 150 8.49 -28.63 -34.27
C GLY A 150 8.53 -30.08 -33.80
N THR A 151 8.97 -30.98 -34.69
CA THR A 151 9.43 -32.35 -34.35
C THR A 151 10.94 -32.33 -34.05
N PRO A 152 11.52 -33.42 -33.52
CA PRO A 152 12.98 -33.52 -33.37
C PRO A 152 13.77 -33.53 -34.69
N ALA A 153 13.10 -33.67 -35.83
CA ALA A 153 13.71 -33.69 -37.15
C ALA A 153 13.90 -32.26 -37.69
N TYR A 154 15.02 -32.04 -38.32
CA TYR A 154 15.35 -30.81 -39.03
C TYR A 154 16.03 -31.08 -40.36
N GLU A 155 16.02 -30.10 -41.26
CA GLU A 155 16.73 -30.12 -42.52
C GLU A 155 17.66 -28.91 -42.63
N ILE A 156 18.92 -29.09 -43.09
CA ILE A 156 19.83 -28.01 -43.43
C ILE A 156 20.19 -28.10 -44.91
N THR A 157 20.05 -27.00 -45.63
CA THR A 157 20.41 -26.90 -47.05
C THR A 157 21.24 -25.64 -47.29
N GLU A 158 22.26 -25.75 -48.16
CA GLU A 158 23.01 -24.58 -48.64
C GLU A 158 22.11 -23.73 -49.55
N VAL A 159 22.09 -22.39 -49.29
CA VAL A 159 21.27 -21.42 -50.04
C VAL A 159 22.11 -20.21 -50.40
N ASP A 160 21.71 -19.50 -51.43
CA ASP A 160 22.31 -18.22 -51.79
C ASP A 160 21.75 -17.11 -50.89
N LYS A 161 22.63 -16.52 -50.05
CA LYS A 161 22.32 -15.38 -49.20
C LYS A 161 23.47 -14.39 -49.26
N ASP A 162 23.22 -13.22 -49.85
CA ASP A 162 24.27 -12.24 -50.18
C ASP A 162 24.83 -11.55 -48.93
N SER A 163 24.01 -11.29 -47.92
CA SER A 163 24.38 -10.53 -46.74
C SER A 163 24.51 -11.43 -45.51
N ARG A 164 25.40 -11.03 -44.57
CA ARG A 164 25.46 -11.63 -43.22
C ARG A 164 24.17 -11.39 -42.43
N GLY A 165 23.99 -12.18 -41.37
CA GLY A 165 22.85 -12.10 -40.45
C GLY A 165 21.87 -13.24 -40.65
N SER A 166 20.73 -13.17 -39.99
CA SER A 166 19.73 -14.24 -40.01
C SER A 166 18.35 -13.72 -40.29
N ASP A 167 17.56 -14.47 -41.07
CA ASP A 167 16.13 -14.29 -41.25
C ASP A 167 15.43 -15.49 -40.60
N ILE A 168 14.62 -15.24 -39.55
CA ILE A 168 13.82 -16.26 -38.88
C ILE A 168 12.38 -16.10 -39.38
N VAL A 169 11.88 -17.09 -40.12
CA VAL A 169 10.53 -17.10 -40.71
C VAL A 169 9.65 -18.04 -39.92
N LEU A 170 8.66 -17.50 -39.28
CA LEU A 170 7.64 -18.21 -38.50
C LEU A 170 6.40 -18.44 -39.37
N HIS A 171 6.06 -19.69 -39.67
CA HIS A 171 4.80 -20.04 -40.32
C HIS A 171 3.73 -20.22 -39.26
N ILE A 172 2.88 -19.22 -39.10
CA ILE A 172 1.95 -19.10 -37.99
C ILE A 172 0.85 -20.16 -38.07
N SER A 173 0.64 -20.90 -37.00
CA SER A 173 -0.35 -21.95 -36.88
C SER A 173 -1.77 -21.38 -36.93
N ASP A 174 -2.72 -22.20 -37.32
CA ASP A 174 -4.13 -21.78 -37.42
C ASP A 174 -4.74 -21.41 -36.05
N ASP A 175 -4.21 -21.96 -34.96
CA ASP A 175 -4.65 -21.67 -33.59
C ASP A 175 -4.12 -20.31 -33.08
N CYS A 176 -3.11 -19.72 -33.76
CA CYS A 176 -2.43 -18.49 -33.38
C CYS A 176 -2.62 -17.35 -34.39
N LYS A 177 -3.71 -17.39 -35.20
CA LYS A 177 -4.01 -16.38 -36.22
C LYS A 177 -4.12 -14.94 -35.69
N GLU A 178 -4.30 -14.75 -34.39
CA GLU A 178 -4.31 -13.43 -33.78
C GLU A 178 -3.01 -12.66 -34.02
N PHE A 179 -1.87 -13.36 -34.16
CA PHE A 179 -0.57 -12.76 -34.46
C PHE A 179 -0.39 -12.39 -35.95
N LEU A 180 -1.32 -12.76 -36.84
CA LEU A 180 -1.35 -12.30 -38.22
C LEU A 180 -2.03 -10.91 -38.37
N ASN A 181 -2.17 -10.18 -37.29
CA ASN A 181 -2.73 -8.83 -37.27
C ASN A 181 -1.64 -7.78 -37.03
N LYS A 182 -1.53 -6.80 -37.91
CA LYS A 182 -0.52 -5.73 -37.84
C LYS A 182 -0.58 -4.96 -36.52
N GLN A 183 -1.78 -4.60 -36.04
CA GLN A 183 -1.93 -3.86 -34.79
C GLN A 183 -1.47 -4.69 -33.59
N LYS A 184 -1.80 -6.00 -33.57
CA LYS A 184 -1.34 -6.89 -32.50
C LYS A 184 0.19 -6.98 -32.44
N ILE A 185 0.85 -7.12 -33.59
CA ILE A 185 2.33 -7.15 -33.66
C ILE A 185 2.91 -5.81 -33.19
N GLU A 186 2.32 -4.68 -33.60
CA GLU A 186 2.78 -3.36 -33.17
C GLU A 186 2.62 -3.16 -31.66
N GLU A 187 1.51 -3.58 -31.08
CA GLU A 187 1.28 -3.58 -29.62
C GLU A 187 2.34 -4.41 -28.88
N LEU A 188 2.66 -5.62 -29.38
CA LEU A 188 3.66 -6.47 -28.76
C LEU A 188 5.07 -5.91 -28.86
N LEU A 189 5.44 -5.34 -30.01
CA LEU A 189 6.72 -4.68 -30.20
C LEU A 189 6.84 -3.47 -29.26
N ASN A 190 5.81 -2.65 -29.14
CA ASN A 190 5.80 -1.53 -28.21
C ASN A 190 5.84 -1.97 -26.74
N LYS A 191 5.19 -3.08 -26.39
CA LYS A 191 5.19 -3.63 -25.03
C LYS A 191 6.57 -4.16 -24.62
N TYR A 192 7.17 -4.99 -25.47
CA TYR A 192 8.36 -5.76 -25.10
C TYR A 192 9.67 -5.16 -25.58
N CYS A 193 9.65 -4.40 -26.67
CA CYS A 193 10.86 -4.02 -27.41
C CYS A 193 11.10 -2.51 -27.44
N LYS A 194 10.21 -1.69 -26.85
CA LYS A 194 10.19 -0.22 -26.91
C LYS A 194 11.54 0.43 -26.60
N PHE A 195 12.38 -0.18 -25.80
CA PHE A 195 13.63 0.42 -25.33
C PHE A 195 14.88 -0.44 -25.63
N MET A 196 14.77 -1.43 -26.51
CA MET A 196 15.93 -2.25 -26.89
C MET A 196 17.02 -1.42 -27.55
N ALA A 197 18.28 -1.79 -27.31
CA ALA A 197 19.48 -1.03 -27.66
C ALA A 197 19.88 -1.08 -29.17
N VAL A 198 19.02 -1.61 -30.02
CA VAL A 198 19.22 -1.70 -31.48
C VAL A 198 17.92 -1.26 -32.17
N PRO A 199 17.98 -0.48 -33.26
CA PRO A 199 16.80 -0.08 -34.01
C PRO A 199 15.95 -1.27 -34.44
N ILE A 200 14.66 -1.25 -34.13
CA ILE A 200 13.69 -2.27 -34.56
C ILE A 200 12.71 -1.61 -35.53
N VAL A 201 12.67 -2.15 -36.73
CA VAL A 201 11.87 -1.62 -37.82
C VAL A 201 10.63 -2.49 -38.02
N PHE A 202 9.45 -1.88 -38.03
CA PHE A 202 8.22 -2.53 -38.43
C PHE A 202 7.43 -1.68 -39.41
N GLY A 203 7.53 -2.07 -40.70
CA GLY A 203 6.93 -1.35 -41.80
C GLY A 203 7.60 -0.03 -42.14
N LYS A 204 6.88 0.85 -42.82
CA LYS A 204 7.32 2.20 -43.21
C LYS A 204 6.61 3.28 -42.42
N LYS A 205 7.25 4.44 -42.24
CA LYS A 205 6.60 5.62 -41.67
C LYS A 205 5.47 6.07 -42.58
N GLN A 206 4.32 6.35 -41.99
CA GLN A 206 3.17 6.85 -42.71
C GLN A 206 3.06 8.36 -42.53
N GLU A 207 2.73 9.06 -43.60
CA GLU A 207 2.44 10.51 -43.60
C GLU A 207 1.03 10.72 -44.13
N TRP A 208 0.37 11.74 -43.57
CA TRP A 208 -0.95 12.16 -44.05
C TRP A 208 -0.82 12.96 -45.33
N LYS A 209 -1.31 12.40 -46.43
CA LYS A 209 -1.26 13.05 -47.75
C LYS A 209 -2.60 12.85 -48.46
N ASP A 210 -3.16 13.93 -48.97
CA ASP A 210 -4.42 13.93 -49.74
C ASP A 210 -5.59 13.20 -49.10
N GLY A 211 -5.74 13.37 -47.75
CA GLY A 211 -6.84 12.74 -47.00
C GLY A 211 -6.66 11.24 -46.69
N LYS A 212 -5.47 10.69 -46.90
CA LYS A 212 -5.12 9.30 -46.62
C LYS A 212 -3.73 9.20 -45.99
N MET A 213 -3.54 8.15 -45.15
CA MET A 213 -2.20 7.77 -44.69
C MET A 213 -1.49 7.02 -45.81
N VAL A 214 -0.28 7.45 -46.17
CA VAL A 214 0.54 6.87 -47.23
C VAL A 214 1.89 6.52 -46.68
N ASP A 215 2.38 5.32 -47.00
CA ASP A 215 3.70 4.88 -46.63
C ASP A 215 4.78 5.76 -47.32
N THR A 216 5.79 6.16 -46.54
CA THR A 216 6.97 6.87 -47.04
C THR A 216 8.10 5.86 -47.35
N ASP A 217 9.19 6.34 -47.95
CA ASP A 217 10.40 5.50 -48.14
C ASP A 217 11.19 5.27 -46.87
N LYS A 218 10.83 5.94 -45.73
CA LYS A 218 11.55 5.85 -44.45
C LYS A 218 11.07 4.68 -43.63
N ASP A 219 12.02 3.94 -43.05
CA ASP A 219 11.71 2.87 -42.12
C ASP A 219 10.99 3.41 -40.86
N ASN A 220 9.98 2.66 -40.40
CA ASN A 220 9.31 2.94 -39.15
C ASN A 220 10.07 2.25 -38.01
N VAL A 221 11.00 2.98 -37.36
CA VAL A 221 11.69 2.53 -36.15
C VAL A 221 10.74 2.74 -34.97
N ILE A 222 10.42 1.63 -34.26
CA ILE A 222 9.38 1.61 -33.20
C ILE A 222 9.94 1.85 -31.79
N ASN A 223 11.26 1.78 -31.62
CA ASN A 223 11.89 1.84 -30.30
C ASN A 223 12.82 3.03 -30.12
N ASP A 224 13.03 3.41 -28.86
CA ASP A 224 14.08 4.34 -28.42
C ASP A 224 15.29 3.54 -27.95
N ILE A 225 16.41 3.67 -28.66
CA ILE A 225 17.65 2.91 -28.37
C ILE A 225 18.49 3.52 -27.23
N GLU A 226 18.19 4.74 -26.81
CA GLU A 226 18.87 5.47 -25.74
C GLU A 226 17.86 6.01 -24.73
N PRO A 227 17.12 5.15 -24.02
CA PRO A 227 16.10 5.60 -23.11
C PRO A 227 16.66 6.46 -21.98
N LEU A 228 15.81 7.32 -21.41
CA LEU A 228 16.23 8.38 -20.51
C LEU A 228 17.05 7.86 -19.30
N TRP A 229 16.72 6.68 -18.77
CA TRP A 229 17.39 6.13 -17.61
C TRP A 229 18.80 5.62 -17.86
N THR A 230 19.23 5.47 -19.11
CA THR A 230 20.61 5.07 -19.46
C THR A 230 21.55 6.29 -19.55
N LYS A 231 21.00 7.50 -19.57
CA LYS A 231 21.78 8.75 -19.67
C LYS A 231 22.27 9.19 -18.30
N ALA A 232 23.43 9.85 -18.27
CA ALA A 232 23.93 10.38 -17.00
C ALA A 232 22.99 11.45 -16.43
N PRO A 233 22.59 11.40 -15.14
CA PRO A 233 21.67 12.36 -14.54
C PRO A 233 22.11 13.83 -14.70
N SER A 234 23.41 14.09 -14.72
CA SER A 234 24.00 15.42 -14.88
C SER A 234 23.78 16.06 -16.26
N THR A 235 23.38 15.27 -17.25
CA THR A 235 23.09 15.75 -18.61
C THR A 235 21.62 16.06 -18.86
N LEU A 236 20.74 15.73 -17.89
CA LEU A 236 19.29 15.80 -18.01
C LEU A 236 18.73 16.99 -17.26
N LYS A 237 17.62 17.53 -17.77
CA LYS A 237 16.84 18.61 -17.18
C LYS A 237 15.49 18.08 -16.67
N ASP A 238 14.84 18.85 -15.84
CA ASP A 238 13.51 18.52 -15.28
C ASP A 238 12.47 18.24 -16.38
N GLU A 239 12.53 18.99 -17.49
CA GLU A 239 11.64 18.83 -18.64
C GLU A 239 11.79 17.45 -19.29
N ASP A 240 13.02 16.90 -19.33
CA ASP A 240 13.29 15.57 -19.90
C ASP A 240 12.59 14.48 -19.07
N TYR A 241 12.69 14.57 -17.73
CA TYR A 241 12.02 13.65 -16.82
C TYR A 241 10.49 13.74 -16.90
N LYS A 242 9.95 14.94 -16.99
CA LYS A 242 8.49 15.14 -17.12
C LYS A 242 7.97 14.61 -18.44
N LYS A 243 8.68 14.86 -19.53
CA LYS A 243 8.33 14.35 -20.86
C LYS A 243 8.34 12.83 -20.88
N PHE A 244 9.37 12.22 -20.32
CA PHE A 244 9.48 10.77 -20.23
C PHE A 244 8.37 10.15 -19.35
N TYR A 245 8.00 10.80 -18.25
CA TYR A 245 6.87 10.40 -17.44
C TYR A 245 5.55 10.42 -18.22
N GLN A 246 5.29 11.48 -18.96
CA GLN A 246 4.09 11.61 -19.80
C GLN A 246 4.06 10.58 -20.95
N GLU A 247 5.22 10.22 -21.48
CA GLU A 247 5.33 9.16 -22.49
C GLU A 247 4.97 7.78 -21.94
N LEU A 248 5.37 7.48 -20.70
CA LEU A 248 5.05 6.22 -20.04
C LEU A 248 3.62 6.19 -19.50
N TYR A 249 3.12 7.33 -19.02
CA TYR A 249 1.83 7.46 -18.31
C TYR A 249 1.01 8.67 -18.81
N PRO A 250 0.53 8.64 -20.06
CA PRO A 250 -0.09 9.82 -20.71
C PRO A 250 -1.37 10.32 -20.04
N MET A 251 -2.01 9.48 -19.21
CA MET A 251 -3.28 9.79 -18.53
C MET A 251 -3.08 10.20 -17.06
N GLN A 252 -1.83 10.36 -16.60
CA GLN A 252 -1.52 10.70 -15.21
C GLN A 252 -1.17 12.18 -15.06
N ASP A 253 -1.46 12.74 -13.88
CA ASP A 253 -1.02 14.07 -13.48
C ASP A 253 0.52 14.11 -13.37
N GLU A 254 1.14 15.28 -13.49
CA GLU A 254 2.59 15.43 -13.32
C GLU A 254 3.08 14.88 -11.97
N PRO A 255 4.25 14.22 -11.93
CA PRO A 255 4.81 13.70 -10.72
C PRO A 255 5.24 14.81 -9.76
N LEU A 256 5.28 14.51 -8.46
CA LEU A 256 5.75 15.44 -7.44
C LEU A 256 7.25 15.72 -7.56
N PHE A 257 8.01 14.67 -7.83
CA PHE A 257 9.45 14.63 -8.10
C PHE A 257 9.84 13.21 -8.56
N TRP A 258 11.13 13.01 -8.83
CA TRP A 258 11.67 11.71 -9.27
C TRP A 258 13.02 11.42 -8.64
N ILE A 259 13.41 10.16 -8.75
CA ILE A 259 14.70 9.64 -8.34
C ILE A 259 15.30 8.94 -9.55
N HIS A 260 16.45 9.40 -10.02
CA HIS A 260 17.24 8.72 -11.04
C HIS A 260 18.22 7.78 -10.36
N LEU A 261 18.04 6.47 -10.58
CA LEU A 261 18.94 5.42 -10.12
C LEU A 261 20.04 5.22 -11.15
N ASN A 262 21.29 5.26 -10.72
CA ASN A 262 22.44 4.99 -11.57
C ASN A 262 23.56 4.42 -10.70
N VAL A 263 23.72 3.10 -10.74
CA VAL A 263 24.63 2.32 -9.90
C VAL A 263 25.30 1.28 -10.76
N ASP A 264 26.62 1.16 -10.64
CA ASP A 264 27.47 0.21 -11.33
C ASP A 264 28.22 -0.75 -10.39
N TYR A 265 28.16 -0.49 -9.06
CA TYR A 265 28.77 -1.33 -8.03
C TYR A 265 27.99 -1.24 -6.72
N PRO A 266 27.74 -2.34 -5.99
CA PRO A 266 28.14 -3.73 -6.20
C PRO A 266 27.26 -4.53 -7.18
N PHE A 267 26.31 -3.90 -7.81
CA PHE A 267 25.41 -4.42 -8.83
C PHE A 267 25.08 -3.31 -9.83
N ASN A 268 24.66 -3.69 -11.02
CA ASN A 268 24.22 -2.74 -12.03
C ASN A 268 22.73 -2.47 -11.86
N LEU A 269 22.40 -1.22 -11.62
CA LEU A 269 21.01 -0.78 -11.46
C LEU A 269 20.86 0.62 -12.04
N THR A 270 20.02 0.75 -13.03
CA THR A 270 19.60 2.03 -13.58
C THR A 270 18.08 2.14 -13.52
N GLY A 271 17.55 3.34 -13.63
CA GLY A 271 16.11 3.53 -13.59
C GLY A 271 15.68 4.92 -13.17
N ILE A 272 14.39 5.18 -13.30
CA ILE A 272 13.78 6.42 -12.82
C ILE A 272 12.49 6.06 -12.10
N LEU A 273 12.43 6.41 -10.81
CA LEU A 273 11.24 6.26 -9.99
C LEU A 273 10.57 7.61 -9.81
N TYR A 274 9.27 7.69 -10.05
CA TYR A 274 8.45 8.88 -9.94
C TYR A 274 7.48 8.77 -8.77
N PHE A 275 7.39 9.84 -8.00
CA PHE A 275 6.39 9.99 -6.94
C PHE A 275 5.12 10.62 -7.53
N PRO A 276 4.02 9.86 -7.67
CA PRO A 276 2.78 10.37 -8.22
C PRO A 276 2.04 11.25 -7.20
N ARG A 277 1.10 12.06 -7.68
CA ARG A 277 0.11 12.71 -6.82
C ARG A 277 -0.97 11.70 -6.46
N ILE A 278 -1.05 11.33 -5.17
CA ILE A 278 -2.07 10.41 -4.69
C ILE A 278 -3.31 11.23 -4.31
N LYS A 279 -4.43 10.99 -5.01
CA LYS A 279 -5.75 11.47 -4.61
C LYS A 279 -6.29 10.53 -3.53
N ASN A 280 -6.99 11.04 -2.53
CA ASN A 280 -7.44 10.38 -1.30
C ASN A 280 -8.22 9.04 -1.45
N ASN A 281 -8.54 8.60 -2.64
CA ASN A 281 -9.08 7.28 -2.91
C ASN A 281 -7.93 6.36 -3.30
N ILE A 282 -7.57 5.48 -2.40
CA ILE A 282 -6.63 4.39 -2.65
C ILE A 282 -7.32 3.36 -3.56
N ASP A 283 -7.45 3.68 -4.82
CA ASP A 283 -7.35 2.67 -5.85
C ASP A 283 -5.86 2.29 -5.88
N LEU A 284 -5.52 1.28 -5.10
CA LEU A 284 -4.23 0.61 -5.10
C LEU A 284 -4.04 -0.05 -6.47
N GLN A 285 -3.91 0.74 -7.53
CA GLN A 285 -3.39 0.28 -8.80
C GLN A 285 -1.90 -0.01 -8.57
N ARG A 286 -1.66 -1.20 -8.02
CA ARG A 286 -0.33 -1.80 -7.95
C ARG A 286 0.17 -1.98 -9.38
N ASN A 287 1.49 -2.13 -9.55
CA ASN A 287 2.14 -2.46 -10.83
C ASN A 287 2.26 -1.30 -11.83
N LYS A 288 2.87 -0.22 -11.36
CA LYS A 288 3.21 0.93 -12.23
C LYS A 288 4.72 1.08 -12.47
N ILE A 289 5.53 0.26 -11.80
CA ILE A 289 6.98 0.18 -12.05
C ILE A 289 7.20 -0.92 -13.07
N GLN A 290 7.85 -0.58 -14.18
CA GLN A 290 8.21 -1.51 -15.23
C GLN A 290 9.65 -2.00 -15.01
N LEU A 291 9.84 -3.31 -14.97
CA LEU A 291 11.14 -3.94 -14.84
C LEU A 291 11.71 -4.29 -16.21
N TYR A 292 12.94 -3.88 -16.40
CA TYR A 292 13.76 -4.19 -17.56
C TYR A 292 15.01 -4.97 -17.14
N CYS A 293 15.56 -5.73 -18.09
CA CYS A 293 16.86 -6.35 -18.00
C CYS A 293 17.58 -6.09 -19.32
N ASN A 294 18.64 -5.29 -19.28
CA ASN A 294 19.33 -4.82 -20.50
C ASN A 294 18.36 -4.19 -21.51
N GLN A 295 17.51 -3.26 -21.04
CA GLN A 295 16.52 -2.54 -21.85
C GLN A 295 15.41 -3.42 -22.47
N VAL A 296 15.34 -4.70 -22.09
CA VAL A 296 14.25 -5.62 -22.47
C VAL A 296 13.21 -5.68 -21.38
N PHE A 297 11.95 -5.44 -21.71
CA PHE A 297 10.86 -5.53 -20.76
C PHE A 297 10.72 -6.97 -20.21
N VAL A 298 10.66 -7.04 -18.88
CA VAL A 298 10.50 -8.31 -18.15
C VAL A 298 9.08 -8.44 -17.62
N THR A 299 8.68 -7.53 -16.73
CA THR A 299 7.39 -7.56 -16.05
C THR A 299 7.07 -6.19 -15.42
N ASP A 300 5.83 -5.95 -15.13
CA ASP A 300 5.37 -4.84 -14.28
C ASP A 300 5.06 -5.29 -12.83
N HIS A 301 5.22 -6.58 -12.54
CA HIS A 301 5.09 -7.15 -11.20
C HIS A 301 6.45 -7.17 -10.52
N VAL A 302 6.73 -6.13 -9.72
CA VAL A 302 8.04 -5.93 -9.08
C VAL A 302 8.06 -6.37 -7.60
N GLU A 303 7.12 -7.23 -7.20
CA GLU A 303 7.08 -7.79 -5.84
C GLU A 303 8.40 -8.51 -5.52
N GLY A 304 8.94 -8.20 -4.35
CA GLY A 304 10.23 -8.75 -3.88
C GLY A 304 11.46 -7.98 -4.33
N ILE A 305 11.43 -7.22 -5.45
CA ILE A 305 12.52 -6.33 -5.86
C ILE A 305 12.38 -4.96 -5.21
N VAL A 306 11.17 -4.43 -5.25
CA VAL A 306 10.84 -3.14 -4.64
C VAL A 306 10.05 -3.43 -3.37
N PRO A 307 10.39 -2.79 -2.24
CA PRO A 307 9.59 -2.88 -1.03
C PRO A 307 8.13 -2.54 -1.28
N GLU A 308 7.22 -3.19 -0.56
CA GLU A 308 5.79 -3.07 -0.81
C GLU A 308 5.29 -1.61 -0.76
N PHE A 309 5.79 -0.79 0.16
CA PHE A 309 5.41 0.63 0.24
C PHE A 309 5.86 1.46 -0.97
N LEU A 310 6.88 1.01 -1.71
CA LEU A 310 7.35 1.66 -2.93
C LEU A 310 6.64 1.16 -4.20
N THR A 311 5.79 0.13 -4.12
CA THR A 311 4.99 -0.32 -5.27
C THR A 311 3.93 0.70 -5.71
N LEU A 312 3.69 1.72 -4.89
CA LEU A 312 2.87 2.88 -5.23
C LEU A 312 3.57 3.89 -6.15
N LEU A 313 4.89 3.77 -6.33
CA LEU A 313 5.66 4.61 -7.26
C LEU A 313 5.41 4.19 -8.71
N TYR A 314 5.70 5.09 -9.62
CA TYR A 314 5.71 4.87 -11.05
C TYR A 314 7.14 4.87 -11.58
N GLY A 315 7.39 4.31 -12.73
CA GLY A 315 8.70 4.43 -13.38
C GLY A 315 9.25 3.16 -13.96
N VAL A 316 10.56 3.13 -14.08
CA VAL A 316 11.32 2.02 -14.67
C VAL A 316 12.49 1.65 -13.78
N ILE A 317 12.78 0.36 -13.74
CA ILE A 317 13.98 -0.21 -13.13
C ILE A 317 14.61 -1.13 -14.18
N ASP A 318 15.90 -1.00 -14.42
CA ASP A 318 16.67 -1.84 -15.34
C ASP A 318 17.91 -2.38 -14.63
N SER A 319 18.03 -3.71 -14.56
CA SER A 319 19.16 -4.36 -13.92
C SER A 319 19.41 -5.74 -14.52
N PRO A 320 20.63 -6.03 -15.02
CA PRO A 320 21.04 -7.36 -15.45
C PRO A 320 21.29 -8.33 -14.28
N ASP A 321 21.46 -7.80 -13.06
CA ASP A 321 21.82 -8.60 -11.87
C ASP A 321 20.58 -9.16 -11.14
N ILE A 322 19.38 -8.87 -11.64
CA ILE A 322 18.14 -9.46 -11.12
C ILE A 322 17.98 -10.86 -11.70
N PRO A 323 17.96 -11.91 -10.85
CA PRO A 323 17.83 -13.28 -11.33
C PRO A 323 16.41 -13.52 -11.88
N LEU A 324 16.35 -13.81 -13.17
CA LEU A 324 15.13 -14.11 -13.88
C LEU A 324 14.98 -15.63 -14.04
N ASN A 325 13.75 -16.13 -14.07
CA ASN A 325 13.49 -17.50 -14.51
C ASN A 325 13.74 -17.62 -16.03
N VAL A 326 13.65 -18.84 -16.54
CA VAL A 326 13.89 -19.12 -17.97
C VAL A 326 12.96 -18.32 -18.89
N SER A 327 11.70 -18.14 -18.49
CA SER A 327 10.71 -17.35 -19.25
C SER A 327 10.83 -15.84 -19.04
N ARG A 328 11.72 -15.37 -18.16
CA ARG A 328 11.85 -13.97 -17.73
C ARG A 328 10.53 -13.35 -17.25
N SER A 329 9.56 -14.17 -16.88
CA SER A 329 8.22 -13.71 -16.45
C SER A 329 8.08 -13.66 -14.94
N TYR A 330 8.97 -14.32 -14.20
CA TYR A 330 8.94 -14.40 -12.74
C TYR A 330 10.34 -14.18 -12.16
N LEU A 331 10.35 -13.59 -10.98
CA LEU A 331 11.56 -13.32 -10.22
C LEU A 331 11.90 -14.51 -9.33
N GLN A 332 13.18 -14.82 -9.23
CA GLN A 332 13.65 -15.77 -8.23
C GLN A 332 14.06 -14.99 -6.98
N SER A 333 13.58 -15.44 -5.81
CA SER A 333 14.01 -14.85 -4.53
C SER A 333 15.49 -15.18 -4.31
N ASP A 334 16.35 -14.15 -4.37
CA ASP A 334 17.80 -14.26 -4.23
C ASP A 334 18.35 -13.18 -3.28
N ALA A 335 19.52 -13.42 -2.74
CA ALA A 335 20.27 -12.48 -1.91
C ALA A 335 20.55 -11.13 -2.63
N ASN A 336 20.74 -11.15 -3.95
CA ASN A 336 20.94 -9.93 -4.74
C ASN A 336 19.70 -9.07 -4.83
N VAL A 337 18.52 -9.67 -5.01
CA VAL A 337 17.24 -8.97 -5.00
C VAL A 337 17.05 -8.19 -3.68
N LYS A 338 17.36 -8.84 -2.55
CA LYS A 338 17.29 -8.20 -1.23
C LYS A 338 18.26 -7.01 -1.11
N LYS A 339 19.47 -7.11 -1.66
CA LYS A 339 20.45 -6.01 -1.68
C LYS A 339 19.95 -4.84 -2.52
N ILE A 340 19.40 -5.13 -3.70
CA ILE A 340 18.80 -4.13 -4.60
C ILE A 340 17.64 -3.42 -3.90
N SER A 341 16.73 -4.17 -3.29
CA SER A 341 15.60 -3.64 -2.52
C SER A 341 16.05 -2.70 -1.40
N THR A 342 17.02 -3.12 -0.60
CA THR A 342 17.59 -2.29 0.48
C THR A 342 18.25 -1.02 -0.06
N TYR A 343 18.94 -1.12 -1.20
CA TYR A 343 19.57 0.04 -1.84
C TYR A 343 18.54 1.04 -2.35
N ILE A 344 17.47 0.58 -3.02
CA ILE A 344 16.38 1.43 -3.50
C ILE A 344 15.74 2.15 -2.31
N THR A 345 15.43 1.42 -1.21
CA THR A 345 14.89 2.00 0.03
C THR A 345 15.77 3.12 0.55
N LYS A 346 17.08 2.88 0.62
CA LYS A 346 18.06 3.88 1.06
C LYS A 346 18.03 5.11 0.16
N LYS A 347 18.09 4.94 -1.16
CA LYS A 347 18.08 6.06 -2.12
C LYS A 347 16.80 6.88 -2.07
N VAL A 348 15.67 6.23 -1.86
CA VAL A 348 14.39 6.90 -1.66
C VAL A 348 14.43 7.75 -0.39
N ALA A 349 14.89 7.20 0.73
CA ALA A 349 15.01 7.94 1.99
C ALA A 349 15.99 9.11 1.87
N ASP A 350 17.17 8.90 1.26
CA ASP A 350 18.19 9.93 1.04
C ASP A 350 17.63 11.09 0.19
N ARG A 351 16.84 10.79 -0.86
CA ARG A 351 16.22 11.82 -1.70
C ARG A 351 15.13 12.61 -0.98
N LEU A 352 14.27 11.93 -0.22
CA LEU A 352 13.27 12.60 0.61
C LEU A 352 13.90 13.52 1.63
N GLN A 353 14.97 13.07 2.30
CA GLN A 353 15.72 13.88 3.24
C GLN A 353 16.41 15.10 2.57
N SER A 354 16.93 14.90 1.34
CA SER A 354 17.53 15.99 0.56
C SER A 354 16.49 17.07 0.24
N ILE A 355 15.32 16.69 -0.29
CA ILE A 355 14.24 17.64 -0.60
C ILE A 355 13.78 18.37 0.67
N PHE A 356 13.66 17.67 1.79
CA PHE A 356 13.30 18.26 3.09
C PHE A 356 14.32 19.32 3.53
N LYS A 357 15.63 19.05 3.36
CA LYS A 357 16.71 19.99 3.75
C LYS A 357 16.87 21.16 2.77
N GLU A 358 16.67 20.93 1.47
CA GLU A 358 16.82 21.93 0.41
C GLU A 358 15.73 22.99 0.47
N ASP A 359 14.47 22.56 0.60
CA ASP A 359 13.31 23.46 0.69
C ASP A 359 12.22 22.83 1.55
N ARG A 360 12.29 23.09 2.83
CA ARG A 360 11.33 22.60 3.82
C ARG A 360 9.89 23.03 3.48
N LYS A 361 9.69 24.27 3.03
CA LYS A 361 8.36 24.78 2.75
C LYS A 361 7.72 24.05 1.57
N ALA A 362 8.45 23.86 0.48
CA ALA A 362 8.01 23.08 -0.66
C ALA A 362 7.76 21.60 -0.30
N TYR A 363 8.50 21.06 0.65
CA TYR A 363 8.28 19.71 1.19
C TYR A 363 6.97 19.63 1.98
N GLU A 364 6.70 20.59 2.87
CA GLU A 364 5.47 20.70 3.65
C GLU A 364 4.23 20.81 2.75
N GLU A 365 4.32 21.58 1.65
CA GLU A 365 3.24 21.70 0.66
C GLU A 365 2.93 20.36 -0.05
N LYS A 366 3.90 19.47 -0.16
CA LYS A 366 3.76 18.13 -0.74
C LYS A 366 3.40 17.05 0.31
N TRP A 367 3.41 17.38 1.60
CA TRP A 367 3.29 16.42 2.69
C TRP A 367 2.04 15.53 2.59
N ASP A 368 0.89 16.11 2.28
CA ASP A 368 -0.36 15.35 2.17
C ASP A 368 -0.31 14.25 1.10
N ASN A 369 0.53 14.42 0.06
CA ASN A 369 0.78 13.40 -0.96
C ASN A 369 1.89 12.42 -0.57
N LEU A 370 2.83 12.82 0.29
CA LEU A 370 3.98 12.02 0.73
C LEU A 370 3.67 11.18 1.97
N LYS A 371 2.76 11.66 2.82
CA LYS A 371 2.40 11.08 4.11
C LYS A 371 2.14 9.57 4.00
N LEU A 372 1.37 9.14 3.01
CA LEU A 372 1.03 7.72 2.82
C LEU A 372 2.27 6.85 2.57
N PHE A 373 3.16 7.28 1.67
CA PHE A 373 4.40 6.54 1.35
C PHE A 373 5.30 6.42 2.57
N ILE A 374 5.50 7.56 3.26
CA ILE A 374 6.41 7.64 4.41
C ILE A 374 5.87 6.83 5.57
N ASN A 375 4.59 6.97 5.90
CA ASN A 375 3.96 6.23 6.99
C ASN A 375 3.96 4.73 6.71
N TYR A 376 3.64 4.31 5.46
CA TYR A 376 3.69 2.89 5.12
C TYR A 376 5.11 2.34 5.16
N GLY A 377 6.09 3.09 4.68
CA GLY A 377 7.50 2.73 4.77
C GLY A 377 7.97 2.54 6.22
N MET A 378 7.63 3.48 7.11
CA MET A 378 7.97 3.40 8.53
C MET A 378 7.31 2.20 9.22
N LEU A 379 6.08 1.85 8.85
CA LEU A 379 5.36 0.71 9.40
C LEU A 379 5.89 -0.63 8.91
N SER A 380 6.38 -0.69 7.67
CA SER A 380 6.79 -1.94 7.02
C SER A 380 8.26 -2.26 7.16
N GLN A 381 9.13 -1.26 7.38
CA GLN A 381 10.58 -1.42 7.40
C GLN A 381 11.27 -0.58 8.48
N GLU A 382 11.93 -1.26 9.40
CA GLU A 382 12.70 -0.64 10.50
C GLU A 382 13.81 0.29 9.99
N ASP A 383 14.60 -0.17 9.01
CA ASP A 383 15.69 0.62 8.42
C ASP A 383 15.17 1.91 7.74
N PHE A 384 13.95 1.88 7.21
CA PHE A 384 13.34 3.08 6.65
C PHE A 384 12.84 4.01 7.76
N TYR A 385 12.24 3.49 8.83
CA TYR A 385 11.85 4.29 10.00
C TYR A 385 13.03 5.07 10.55
N ASP A 386 14.19 4.41 10.76
CA ASP A 386 15.38 5.04 11.31
C ASP A 386 15.89 6.22 10.49
N ARG A 387 15.63 6.23 9.20
CA ARG A 387 15.96 7.34 8.29
C ARG A 387 14.84 8.37 8.20
N ALA A 388 13.58 7.91 8.15
CA ALA A 388 12.42 8.75 7.92
C ALA A 388 12.04 9.60 9.12
N LYS A 389 12.36 9.20 10.36
CA LYS A 389 12.04 9.93 11.60
C LYS A 389 12.56 11.38 11.61
N ASP A 390 13.61 11.68 10.83
CA ASP A 390 14.21 13.01 10.78
C ASP A 390 13.51 13.96 9.79
N PHE A 391 12.69 13.42 8.86
CA PHE A 391 11.97 14.21 7.85
C PHE A 391 10.47 13.87 7.77
N ALA A 392 10.02 12.88 8.52
CA ALA A 392 8.59 12.63 8.68
C ALA A 392 7.96 13.76 9.51
N LEU A 393 6.75 14.17 9.10
CA LEU A 393 6.10 15.31 9.73
C LEU A 393 4.80 14.90 10.43
N PHE A 394 4.55 15.56 11.57
CA PHE A 394 3.22 15.75 12.10
C PHE A 394 2.59 17.01 11.51
N LYS A 395 1.29 16.99 11.35
CA LYS A 395 0.47 18.13 10.96
C LYS A 395 -0.53 18.38 12.08
N ASP A 396 -0.62 19.60 12.58
CA ASP A 396 -1.63 19.95 13.58
C ASP A 396 -2.96 20.39 12.95
N VAL A 397 -3.99 20.59 13.78
CA VAL A 397 -5.30 21.06 13.34
C VAL A 397 -5.31 22.46 12.75
N ASP A 398 -4.27 23.27 13.02
CA ASP A 398 -4.05 24.58 12.42
C ASP A 398 -3.22 24.49 11.12
N ARG A 399 -2.97 23.26 10.62
CA ARG A 399 -2.23 22.95 9.39
C ARG A 399 -0.75 23.31 9.42
N LYS A 400 -0.15 23.44 10.59
CA LYS A 400 1.29 23.63 10.76
C LYS A 400 1.97 22.26 10.76
N HIS A 401 3.19 22.23 10.22
CA HIS A 401 3.99 21.01 10.12
C HIS A 401 5.17 21.04 11.07
N PHE A 402 5.46 19.90 11.68
CA PHE A 402 6.54 19.72 12.66
C PHE A 402 7.22 18.37 12.42
N THR A 403 8.54 18.31 12.58
CA THR A 403 9.22 17.03 12.78
C THR A 403 8.81 16.43 14.13
N PHE A 404 9.07 15.15 14.34
CA PHE A 404 8.73 14.48 15.60
C PHE A 404 9.38 15.17 16.80
N GLU A 405 10.63 15.59 16.69
CA GLU A 405 11.37 16.28 17.77
C GLU A 405 10.90 17.73 17.97
N GLU A 406 10.56 18.46 16.92
CA GLU A 406 9.98 19.80 17.04
C GLU A 406 8.63 19.75 17.75
N TYR A 407 7.78 18.81 17.40
CA TYR A 407 6.48 18.66 18.03
C TYR A 407 6.60 18.23 19.50
N LYS A 408 7.48 17.27 19.78
CA LYS A 408 7.80 16.85 21.15
C LYS A 408 8.26 18.03 22.01
N THR A 409 9.12 18.88 21.47
CA THR A 409 9.60 20.07 22.16
C THR A 409 8.48 21.08 22.41
N LEU A 410 7.61 21.29 21.41
CA LEU A 410 6.46 22.20 21.49
C LEU A 410 5.50 21.83 22.62
N ILE A 411 5.18 20.54 22.77
CA ILE A 411 4.11 20.10 23.70
C ILE A 411 4.62 19.73 25.09
N LYS A 412 5.95 19.62 25.29
CA LYS A 412 6.57 19.04 26.48
C LYS A 412 6.08 19.63 27.80
N ASP A 413 6.00 20.95 27.90
CA ASP A 413 5.69 21.63 29.16
C ASP A 413 4.20 21.53 29.49
N GLU A 414 3.36 21.68 28.49
CA GLU A 414 1.91 21.71 28.69
C GLU A 414 1.25 20.32 28.60
N GLN A 415 1.86 19.35 27.93
CA GLN A 415 1.21 18.05 27.68
C GLN A 415 1.93 16.87 28.34
N THR A 416 2.77 17.10 29.34
CA THR A 416 3.31 16.04 30.20
C THR A 416 2.37 15.82 31.39
N ASP A 417 1.94 14.56 31.60
CA ASP A 417 1.07 14.16 32.71
C ASP A 417 1.86 14.01 34.02
N LYS A 418 1.15 13.80 35.15
CA LYS A 418 1.74 13.63 36.49
C LYS A 418 2.67 12.41 36.62
N GLU A 419 2.58 11.43 35.72
CA GLU A 419 3.41 10.23 35.70
C GLU A 419 4.65 10.41 34.79
N GLY A 420 4.74 11.55 34.12
CA GLY A 420 5.81 11.90 33.20
C GLY A 420 5.63 11.35 31.78
N TYR A 421 4.41 10.95 31.41
CA TYR A 421 4.09 10.62 30.03
C TYR A 421 3.79 11.89 29.24
N LEU A 422 4.39 12.00 28.05
CA LEU A 422 4.08 13.06 27.10
C LEU A 422 2.87 12.63 26.28
N VAL A 423 1.77 13.41 26.36
CA VAL A 423 0.50 13.08 25.73
C VAL A 423 0.35 13.86 24.41
N TYR A 424 0.36 13.13 23.32
CA TYR A 424 0.11 13.62 21.97
C TYR A 424 -1.39 13.61 21.72
N LEU A 425 -2.04 14.76 21.86
CA LEU A 425 -3.46 14.89 21.54
C LEU A 425 -3.68 14.92 20.04
N TYR A 426 -4.72 14.25 19.54
CA TYR A 426 -5.05 14.28 18.12
C TYR A 426 -6.54 14.28 17.84
N ALA A 427 -6.88 14.78 16.66
CA ALA A 427 -8.20 14.68 16.04
C ALA A 427 -8.07 14.00 14.68
N ASN A 428 -9.12 13.31 14.25
CA ASN A 428 -9.19 12.72 12.91
C ASN A 428 -10.20 13.44 12.00
N ASN A 429 -11.07 14.26 12.57
CA ASN A 429 -11.99 15.12 11.84
C ASN A 429 -12.16 16.45 12.60
N VAL A 430 -11.65 17.52 12.01
CA VAL A 430 -11.65 18.84 12.65
C VAL A 430 -13.08 19.39 12.85
N GLU A 431 -13.98 19.14 11.93
CA GLU A 431 -15.35 19.67 11.98
C GLU A 431 -16.19 18.92 13.04
N GLU A 432 -16.15 17.59 13.03
CA GLU A 432 -16.90 16.77 13.98
C GLU A 432 -16.37 16.90 15.41
N GLN A 433 -15.05 17.10 15.57
CA GLN A 433 -14.38 17.18 16.87
C GLN A 433 -14.09 18.63 17.31
N TYR A 434 -14.67 19.62 16.63
CA TYR A 434 -14.38 21.04 16.85
C TYR A 434 -14.43 21.44 18.33
N THR A 435 -15.48 21.06 19.05
CA THR A 435 -15.67 21.45 20.45
C THR A 435 -14.59 20.87 21.37
N TYR A 436 -14.17 19.64 21.13
CA TYR A 436 -13.10 18.99 21.90
C TYR A 436 -11.74 19.61 21.60
N ILE A 437 -11.50 19.98 20.33
CA ILE A 437 -10.28 20.69 19.88
C ILE A 437 -10.21 22.06 20.58
N GLU A 438 -11.30 22.82 20.58
CA GLU A 438 -11.34 24.14 21.23
C GLU A 438 -11.16 24.02 22.75
N ALA A 439 -11.75 23.01 23.40
CA ALA A 439 -11.54 22.76 24.81
C ALA A 439 -10.04 22.47 25.12
N ALA A 440 -9.37 21.69 24.27
CA ALA A 440 -7.94 21.40 24.39
C ALA A 440 -7.10 22.67 24.17
N LYS A 441 -7.39 23.46 23.13
CA LYS A 441 -6.71 24.72 22.83
C LYS A 441 -6.84 25.74 23.96
N ASN A 442 -8.03 25.85 24.58
CA ASN A 442 -8.29 26.75 25.71
C ASN A 442 -7.46 26.37 26.96
N LYS A 443 -6.99 25.11 27.05
CA LYS A 443 -6.03 24.66 28.07
C LYS A 443 -4.56 24.87 27.66
N GLY A 444 -4.29 25.45 26.50
CA GLY A 444 -2.95 25.63 25.96
C GLY A 444 -2.38 24.37 25.29
N TYR A 445 -3.19 23.35 25.01
CA TYR A 445 -2.76 22.12 24.38
C TYR A 445 -2.73 22.26 22.85
N ASN A 446 -1.74 21.65 22.20
CA ASN A 446 -1.70 21.49 20.76
C ASN A 446 -2.33 20.14 20.37
N VAL A 447 -3.00 20.10 19.22
CA VAL A 447 -3.74 18.94 18.75
C VAL A 447 -3.26 18.59 17.34
N LEU A 448 -2.83 17.35 17.12
CA LEU A 448 -2.44 16.80 15.81
C LEU A 448 -3.69 16.50 14.96
N LEU A 449 -3.54 16.58 13.65
CA LEU A 449 -4.52 16.08 12.69
C LEU A 449 -4.04 14.73 12.13
N LEU A 450 -4.70 13.66 12.55
CA LEU A 450 -4.43 12.29 12.11
C LEU A 450 -5.66 11.76 11.37
N ASP A 451 -5.79 12.15 10.10
CA ASP A 451 -6.92 11.88 9.21
C ASP A 451 -6.64 10.79 8.16
N GLY A 452 -5.46 10.18 8.22
CA GLY A 452 -5.00 9.16 7.29
C GLY A 452 -5.36 7.73 7.71
N GLN A 453 -5.50 6.84 6.73
CA GLN A 453 -5.85 5.43 6.96
C GLN A 453 -4.78 4.67 7.76
N LEU A 454 -3.51 5.06 7.64
CA LEU A 454 -2.40 4.43 8.35
C LEU A 454 -2.08 5.08 9.69
N ASP A 455 -2.82 6.11 10.11
CA ASP A 455 -2.47 6.87 11.32
C ASP A 455 -2.67 6.04 12.61
N THR A 456 -3.68 5.18 12.68
CA THR A 456 -3.88 4.30 13.86
C THR A 456 -2.74 3.29 14.07
N PRO A 457 -2.32 2.49 13.06
CA PRO A 457 -1.15 1.63 13.22
C PRO A 457 0.15 2.44 13.42
N LEU A 458 0.29 3.62 12.77
CA LEU A 458 1.45 4.50 12.98
C LEU A 458 1.55 4.95 14.43
N VAL A 459 0.46 5.44 15.01
CA VAL A 459 0.39 5.87 16.42
C VAL A 459 0.81 4.73 17.35
N SER A 460 0.31 3.51 17.13
CA SER A 460 0.66 2.34 17.92
C SER A 460 2.15 2.00 17.84
N MET A 461 2.76 2.15 16.66
CA MET A 461 4.20 1.97 16.46
C MET A 461 4.99 3.10 17.16
N LEU A 462 4.58 4.37 17.02
CA LEU A 462 5.27 5.51 17.62
C LEU A 462 5.23 5.47 19.15
N GLU A 463 4.15 5.00 19.77
CA GLU A 463 4.09 4.78 21.23
C GLU A 463 5.11 3.74 21.73
N GLN A 464 5.48 2.78 20.89
CA GLN A 464 6.54 1.82 21.21
C GLN A 464 7.95 2.40 21.01
N LYS A 465 8.09 3.32 20.03
CA LYS A 465 9.38 3.95 19.67
C LYS A 465 9.72 5.16 20.54
N PHE A 466 8.71 5.90 20.98
CA PHE A 466 8.90 7.10 21.81
C PHE A 466 8.90 6.70 23.29
N GLU A 467 9.88 7.18 24.00
CA GLU A 467 9.95 6.93 25.44
C GLU A 467 8.86 7.71 26.17
N LYS A 468 8.07 7.02 27.00
CA LYS A 468 6.97 7.62 27.79
C LYS A 468 6.05 8.52 26.96
N ALA A 469 5.61 8.05 25.81
CA ALA A 469 4.65 8.74 24.97
C ALA A 469 3.29 8.02 24.97
N ARG A 470 2.23 8.81 24.87
CA ARG A 470 0.87 8.34 24.70
C ARG A 470 0.13 9.22 23.68
N PHE A 471 -0.53 8.60 22.74
CA PHE A 471 -1.40 9.31 21.81
C PHE A 471 -2.86 9.15 22.25
N THR A 472 -3.58 10.26 22.39
CA THR A 472 -4.95 10.26 22.87
C THR A 472 -5.80 11.15 21.98
N ARG A 473 -6.93 10.62 21.49
CA ARG A 473 -7.86 11.42 20.70
C ARG A 473 -8.58 12.43 21.61
N VAL A 474 -8.84 13.64 21.10
CA VAL A 474 -9.39 14.76 21.89
C VAL A 474 -10.75 14.48 22.52
N ASP A 475 -11.52 13.55 21.96
CA ASP A 475 -12.84 13.12 22.45
C ASP A 475 -12.79 11.78 23.21
N ALA A 476 -11.60 11.29 23.55
CA ALA A 476 -11.44 10.05 24.31
C ALA A 476 -11.89 10.19 25.77
N ASP A 477 -11.75 11.37 26.32
CA ASP A 477 -12.24 11.75 27.65
C ASP A 477 -12.46 13.26 27.71
N ILE A 478 -12.96 13.75 28.85
CA ILE A 478 -13.01 15.19 29.13
C ILE A 478 -11.59 15.78 29.14
N VAL A 479 -11.48 17.06 28.76
CA VAL A 479 -10.18 17.71 28.57
C VAL A 479 -9.26 17.62 29.80
N ASP A 480 -9.79 17.66 31.00
CA ASP A 480 -9.03 17.61 32.27
C ASP A 480 -8.50 16.19 32.57
N ARG A 481 -9.03 15.16 31.92
CA ARG A 481 -8.57 13.77 32.03
C ARG A 481 -7.70 13.32 30.89
N LEU A 482 -7.69 14.03 29.76
CA LEU A 482 -6.80 13.72 28.65
C LEU A 482 -5.34 13.83 29.08
N ILE A 483 -5.01 14.83 29.92
CA ILE A 483 -3.68 15.03 30.49
C ILE A 483 -3.83 15.29 31.99
N VAL A 484 -3.60 14.25 32.79
CA VAL A 484 -3.80 14.32 34.23
C VAL A 484 -2.61 15.04 34.89
N LYS A 485 -2.76 16.30 35.24
CA LYS A 485 -1.73 17.15 35.87
C LYS A 485 -1.69 17.03 37.40
N SER A 486 -2.83 16.83 38.04
CA SER A 486 -2.99 16.72 39.49
C SER A 486 -4.07 15.70 39.83
N ASP A 487 -4.20 15.40 41.11
CA ASP A 487 -5.33 14.58 41.56
C ASP A 487 -6.65 15.26 41.21
N GLN A 488 -7.64 14.46 40.78
CA GLN A 488 -8.93 14.96 40.31
C GLN A 488 -9.66 15.67 41.42
N LYS A 489 -10.28 16.79 41.11
CA LYS A 489 -11.29 17.38 42.01
C LYS A 489 -12.43 16.39 42.19
N GLN A 490 -12.70 16.04 43.43
CA GLN A 490 -13.91 15.29 43.73
C GLN A 490 -15.15 16.17 43.46
N THR A 491 -16.22 15.56 43.03
CA THR A 491 -17.52 16.24 42.89
C THR A 491 -18.01 16.67 44.25
N ASP A 492 -18.59 17.87 44.35
CA ASP A 492 -19.13 18.41 45.59
C ASP A 492 -20.50 17.79 45.97
N ILE A 493 -21.03 16.88 45.13
CA ILE A 493 -22.32 16.21 45.39
C ILE A 493 -22.12 14.87 46.09
N SER A 494 -23.12 14.44 46.84
CA SER A 494 -23.10 13.15 47.53
C SER A 494 -23.04 11.95 46.54
N SER A 495 -22.53 10.80 46.98
CA SER A 495 -22.58 9.58 46.17
C SER A 495 -24.00 9.21 45.77
N GLU A 496 -24.97 9.37 46.68
CA GLU A 496 -26.40 9.12 46.46
C GLU A 496 -26.96 10.04 45.34
N ASP A 497 -26.64 11.33 45.40
CA ASP A 497 -27.04 12.31 44.37
C ASP A 497 -26.41 12.02 43.03
N SER A 498 -25.12 11.59 43.02
CA SER A 498 -24.42 11.20 41.82
C SER A 498 -25.05 9.95 41.16
N ASP A 499 -25.42 8.95 41.97
CA ASP A 499 -26.10 7.74 41.50
C ASP A 499 -27.49 8.04 40.94
N ASN A 500 -28.28 8.87 41.66
CA ASN A 500 -29.62 9.29 41.24
C ASN A 500 -29.55 10.07 39.90
N LEU A 501 -28.63 11.03 39.81
CA LEU A 501 -28.44 11.85 38.61
C LEU A 501 -28.03 10.97 37.43
N SER A 502 -27.08 10.04 37.64
CA SER A 502 -26.67 9.07 36.62
C SER A 502 -27.83 8.21 36.13
N GLN A 503 -28.70 7.77 37.05
CA GLN A 503 -29.88 6.96 36.73
C GLN A 503 -30.94 7.76 35.96
N VAL A 504 -31.15 9.03 36.30
CA VAL A 504 -32.04 9.94 35.56
C VAL A 504 -31.68 10.00 34.09
N PHE A 505 -30.41 10.25 33.80
CA PHE A 505 -29.94 10.35 32.40
C PHE A 505 -29.86 9.00 31.72
N ARG A 506 -29.34 7.95 32.39
CA ARG A 506 -29.21 6.59 31.82
C ARG A 506 -30.56 6.04 31.37
N SER A 507 -31.64 6.28 32.13
CA SER A 507 -32.97 5.78 31.80
C SER A 507 -33.57 6.38 30.53
N GLN A 508 -33.09 7.57 30.12
CA GLN A 508 -33.57 8.29 28.92
C GLN A 508 -32.61 8.20 27.73
N MET A 509 -31.48 7.49 27.88
CA MET A 509 -30.57 7.28 26.75
C MET A 509 -31.24 6.45 25.65
N PRO A 510 -31.13 6.84 24.38
CA PRO A 510 -31.71 6.07 23.29
C PRO A 510 -30.98 4.74 23.11
N LYS A 511 -31.72 3.70 22.74
CA LYS A 511 -31.14 2.41 22.29
C LYS A 511 -30.74 2.54 20.85
N LEU A 512 -29.45 2.70 20.59
CA LEU A 512 -28.86 2.72 19.26
C LEU A 512 -28.30 1.34 18.93
N ASP A 513 -28.37 0.95 17.65
CA ASP A 513 -27.81 -0.34 17.21
C ASP A 513 -26.31 -0.37 17.40
N LYS A 514 -25.81 -1.41 18.07
CA LYS A 514 -24.39 -1.61 18.39
C LYS A 514 -23.71 -0.44 19.12
N VAL A 515 -24.44 0.27 19.96
CA VAL A 515 -23.92 1.36 20.80
C VAL A 515 -24.36 1.14 22.24
N GLU A 516 -23.41 1.27 23.17
CA GLU A 516 -23.67 1.25 24.62
C GLU A 516 -23.22 2.57 25.25
N PHE A 517 -24.03 3.09 26.15
CA PHE A 517 -23.75 4.31 26.88
C PHE A 517 -23.54 4.03 28.36
N ASN A 518 -22.41 4.49 28.90
CA ASN A 518 -22.23 4.70 30.33
C ASN A 518 -22.57 6.13 30.68
N VAL A 519 -22.95 6.37 31.93
CA VAL A 519 -23.25 7.72 32.45
C VAL A 519 -22.40 7.96 33.70
N GLU A 520 -21.64 9.04 33.70
CA GLU A 520 -20.76 9.44 34.78
C GLU A 520 -21.01 10.90 35.16
N VAL A 521 -20.86 11.22 36.46
CA VAL A 521 -20.96 12.59 36.96
C VAL A 521 -19.61 13.12 37.35
N GLN A 522 -19.24 14.32 36.83
CA GLN A 522 -17.92 14.93 37.00
C GLN A 522 -18.07 16.45 37.26
N SER A 523 -17.09 17.01 37.97
CA SER A 523 -16.94 18.47 38.13
C SER A 523 -16.12 19.01 36.95
N LEU A 524 -16.73 19.77 36.04
CA LEU A 524 -16.06 20.33 34.85
C LEU A 524 -15.94 21.87 34.91
N GLY A 525 -16.47 22.49 35.99
CA GLY A 525 -16.58 23.93 36.12
C GLY A 525 -17.91 24.51 35.56
N GLU A 526 -18.35 25.63 36.14
CA GLU A 526 -19.67 26.20 35.84
C GLU A 526 -19.85 26.67 34.38
N ASN A 527 -18.78 27.09 33.73
CA ASN A 527 -18.79 27.59 32.34
C ASN A 527 -18.55 26.52 31.27
N SER A 528 -18.33 25.28 31.71
CA SER A 528 -18.16 24.14 30.77
C SER A 528 -19.53 23.62 30.33
N GLN A 529 -19.53 22.77 29.29
CA GLN A 529 -20.76 22.17 28.79
C GLN A 529 -21.51 21.38 29.87
N PRO A 530 -22.85 21.36 29.86
CA PRO A 530 -23.66 20.63 30.84
C PRO A 530 -23.48 19.12 30.72
N VAL A 531 -23.31 18.63 29.48
CA VAL A 531 -23.15 17.22 29.16
C VAL A 531 -22.15 17.07 28.00
N VAL A 532 -21.31 16.03 28.06
CA VAL A 532 -20.29 15.71 27.03
C VAL A 532 -20.32 14.22 26.78
N ILE A 533 -20.25 13.78 25.53
CA ILE A 533 -20.08 12.38 25.19
C ILE A 533 -18.60 12.13 24.85
N THR A 534 -18.00 11.12 25.48
CA THR A 534 -16.63 10.70 25.22
C THR A 534 -16.60 9.25 24.74
N GLN A 535 -15.55 8.85 24.02
CA GLN A 535 -15.41 7.49 23.49
C GLN A 535 -14.09 6.87 23.96
N ASN A 536 -14.14 5.73 24.63
CA ASN A 536 -12.95 5.05 25.14
C ASN A 536 -11.93 4.78 24.02
N GLU A 537 -10.72 5.32 24.19
CA GLU A 537 -9.63 5.26 23.22
C GLU A 537 -9.19 3.82 22.91
N TYR A 538 -9.04 2.98 23.94
CA TYR A 538 -8.57 1.60 23.78
C TYR A 538 -9.52 0.79 22.91
N MET A 539 -10.82 0.78 23.24
CA MET A 539 -11.82 0.00 22.49
C MET A 539 -11.94 0.47 21.05
N ARG A 540 -11.91 1.79 20.85
CA ARG A 540 -11.95 2.40 19.52
C ARG A 540 -10.77 1.97 18.66
N ARG A 541 -9.53 2.04 19.21
CA ARG A 541 -8.33 1.59 18.48
C ARG A 541 -8.36 0.09 18.18
N MET A 542 -8.78 -0.73 19.12
CA MET A 542 -8.89 -2.18 18.90
C MET A 542 -9.84 -2.49 17.73
N LYS A 543 -10.98 -1.79 17.65
CA LYS A 543 -11.89 -1.90 16.52
C LYS A 543 -11.26 -1.46 15.20
N GLN A 544 -10.56 -0.34 15.15
CA GLN A 544 -9.89 0.14 13.93
C GLN A 544 -8.79 -0.82 13.49
N MET A 545 -7.96 -1.30 14.41
CA MET A 545 -6.90 -2.24 14.08
C MET A 545 -7.44 -3.59 13.62
N SER A 546 -8.61 -4.01 14.11
CA SER A 546 -9.23 -5.27 13.69
C SER A 546 -9.64 -5.30 12.22
N GLN A 547 -9.71 -4.16 11.54
CA GLN A 547 -9.94 -4.07 10.09
C GLN A 547 -8.71 -4.54 9.29
N PHE A 548 -7.51 -4.45 9.88
CA PHE A 548 -6.25 -4.79 9.23
C PHE A 548 -5.68 -6.15 9.69
N GLN A 549 -6.20 -6.72 10.79
CA GLN A 549 -5.70 -7.95 11.38
C GLN A 549 -6.79 -9.02 11.51
N PRO A 550 -6.79 -10.08 10.68
CA PRO A 550 -7.85 -11.11 10.68
C PRO A 550 -8.08 -11.79 12.03
N GLY A 551 -7.04 -11.90 12.89
CA GLY A 551 -7.14 -12.48 14.23
C GLY A 551 -7.92 -11.64 15.25
N MET A 552 -8.25 -10.39 14.94
CA MET A 552 -8.93 -9.43 15.83
C MET A 552 -10.40 -9.17 15.46
N SER A 553 -10.99 -9.96 14.57
CA SER A 553 -12.37 -9.79 14.07
C SER A 553 -13.45 -9.76 15.17
N PHE A 554 -13.16 -10.32 16.35
CA PHE A 554 -14.04 -10.28 17.52
C PHE A 554 -14.39 -8.82 17.93
N TYR A 555 -13.40 -7.91 17.88
CA TYR A 555 -13.63 -6.51 18.25
C TYR A 555 -14.60 -5.79 17.30
N GLN A 556 -14.72 -6.19 16.05
CA GLN A 556 -15.68 -5.60 15.10
C GLN A 556 -17.14 -5.86 15.47
N GLN A 557 -17.39 -6.97 16.21
CA GLN A 557 -18.74 -7.35 16.63
C GLN A 557 -19.16 -6.71 17.94
N MET A 558 -18.20 -6.18 18.72
CA MET A 558 -18.50 -5.50 19.99
C MET A 558 -19.22 -4.18 19.75
N PRO A 559 -20.17 -3.79 20.63
CA PRO A 559 -20.78 -2.47 20.57
C PRO A 559 -19.74 -1.35 20.76
N ASP A 560 -20.01 -0.18 20.19
CA ASP A 560 -19.24 1.03 20.49
C ASP A 560 -19.62 1.52 21.89
N SER A 561 -18.62 1.71 22.75
CA SER A 561 -18.83 2.17 24.11
C SER A 561 -18.56 3.67 24.20
N PHE A 562 -19.58 4.40 24.63
CA PHE A 562 -19.51 5.83 24.89
C PHE A 562 -19.83 6.13 26.34
N THR A 563 -19.32 7.25 26.84
CA THR A 563 -19.65 7.76 28.19
C THR A 563 -20.29 9.13 28.07
N LEU A 564 -21.52 9.26 28.58
CA LEU A 564 -22.16 10.56 28.81
C LEU A 564 -21.65 11.11 30.14
N VAL A 565 -20.84 12.14 30.08
CA VAL A 565 -20.32 12.83 31.27
C VAL A 565 -21.26 14.01 31.62
N LEU A 566 -21.81 14.00 32.83
CA LEU A 566 -22.67 15.03 33.37
C LEU A 566 -21.83 15.99 34.20
N ASN A 567 -21.90 17.28 33.87
CA ASN A 567 -21.19 18.33 34.61
C ASN A 567 -21.94 18.73 35.87
N SER A 568 -21.51 18.26 37.02
CA SER A 568 -22.14 18.56 38.31
C SER A 568 -22.13 20.06 38.70
N ASP A 569 -21.22 20.85 38.09
CA ASP A 569 -21.11 22.28 38.39
C ASP A 569 -22.07 23.13 37.56
N HIS A 570 -22.56 22.61 36.44
CA HIS A 570 -23.39 23.37 35.52
C HIS A 570 -24.80 23.60 36.07
N VAL A 571 -25.32 24.83 35.91
CA VAL A 571 -26.61 25.26 36.46
C VAL A 571 -27.80 24.37 36.07
N LEU A 572 -27.86 23.91 34.81
CA LEU A 572 -28.93 23.03 34.32
C LEU A 572 -28.86 21.63 34.93
N VAL A 573 -27.67 21.09 35.16
CA VAL A 573 -27.49 19.77 35.78
C VAL A 573 -27.84 19.84 37.29
N LYS A 574 -27.41 20.91 37.96
CA LYS A 574 -27.85 21.22 39.36
C LYS A 574 -29.36 21.37 39.46
N GLN A 575 -29.99 22.01 38.48
CA GLN A 575 -31.44 22.15 38.45
C GLN A 575 -32.11 20.78 38.33
N VAL A 576 -31.67 19.91 37.39
CA VAL A 576 -32.22 18.56 37.25
C VAL A 576 -32.06 17.75 38.54
N LEU A 577 -30.93 17.85 39.23
CA LEU A 577 -30.72 17.17 40.51
C LEU A 577 -31.67 17.66 41.59
N ASN A 578 -31.79 18.98 41.75
CA ASN A 578 -32.69 19.58 42.74
C ASN A 578 -34.16 19.24 42.46
N ASP A 579 -34.56 19.29 41.18
CA ASP A 579 -35.93 18.94 40.77
C ASP A 579 -36.22 17.46 41.00
N CYS A 580 -35.23 16.57 40.70
CA CYS A 580 -35.35 15.15 40.98
C CYS A 580 -35.53 14.90 42.48
N ASN A 581 -34.66 15.45 43.32
CA ASN A 581 -34.71 15.28 44.76
C ASN A 581 -36.04 15.77 45.33
N ASN A 582 -36.54 16.94 44.88
CA ASN A 582 -37.81 17.50 45.37
C ASN A 582 -39.03 16.66 44.96
N ASN A 583 -39.05 16.16 43.71
CA ASN A 583 -40.22 15.46 43.19
C ASN A 583 -40.26 13.98 43.59
N THR A 584 -39.11 13.38 43.97
CA THR A 584 -39.04 11.96 44.30
C THR A 584 -38.83 11.67 45.78
N ALA A 585 -38.55 12.71 46.63
CA ALA A 585 -38.20 12.56 48.03
C ALA A 585 -39.21 11.73 48.85
N GLU A 586 -40.50 12.01 48.69
CA GLU A 586 -41.54 11.28 49.46
C GLU A 586 -41.63 9.81 49.03
N ALA A 587 -41.53 9.54 47.75
CA ALA A 587 -41.60 8.17 47.21
C ALA A 587 -40.32 7.36 47.52
N LEU A 588 -39.17 8.00 47.50
CA LEU A 588 -37.87 7.33 47.74
C LEU A 588 -37.61 7.08 49.23
N LYS A 589 -38.11 7.91 50.14
CA LYS A 589 -37.81 7.79 51.55
C LYS A 589 -38.03 6.38 52.16
N PRO A 590 -39.18 5.71 51.96
CA PRO A 590 -39.38 4.36 52.45
C PRO A 590 -38.46 3.33 51.76
N ILE A 591 -38.25 3.48 50.46
CA ILE A 591 -37.41 2.58 49.65
C ILE A 591 -35.96 2.63 50.11
N LEU A 592 -35.42 3.84 50.30
CA LEU A 592 -34.04 4.06 50.76
C LEU A 592 -33.81 3.56 52.18
N SER A 593 -34.81 3.72 53.07
CA SER A 593 -34.75 3.17 54.44
C SER A 593 -34.62 1.65 54.43
N GLU A 594 -35.47 0.99 53.63
CA GLU A 594 -35.45 -0.47 53.51
C GLU A 594 -34.17 -0.95 52.84
N LEU A 595 -33.74 -0.28 51.76
CA LEU A 595 -32.51 -0.57 51.05
C LEU A 595 -31.26 -0.52 51.93
N LYS A 596 -31.15 0.55 52.78
CA LYS A 596 -30.06 0.66 53.78
C LYS A 596 -30.08 -0.50 54.77
N GLY A 597 -31.29 -0.90 55.23
CA GLY A 597 -31.42 -2.07 56.12
C GLY A 597 -30.97 -3.35 55.49
N GLN A 598 -31.39 -3.63 54.25
CA GLN A 598 -31.02 -4.84 53.51
C GLN A 598 -29.54 -4.86 53.13
N GLN A 599 -28.97 -3.70 52.73
CA GLN A 599 -27.54 -3.58 52.46
C GLN A 599 -26.66 -3.84 53.69
N ALA A 600 -27.06 -3.32 54.88
CA ALA A 600 -26.35 -3.58 56.12
C ALA A 600 -26.39 -5.08 56.48
N ARG A 601 -27.56 -5.73 56.28
CA ARG A 601 -27.72 -7.18 56.48
C ARG A 601 -26.83 -7.96 55.50
N LEU A 602 -26.85 -7.59 54.24
CA LEU A 602 -26.02 -8.23 53.18
C LEU A 602 -24.52 -8.13 53.51
N ALA A 603 -24.05 -6.94 53.93
CA ALA A 603 -22.69 -6.74 54.35
C ALA A 603 -22.28 -7.61 55.55
N ALA A 604 -23.15 -7.72 56.54
CA ALA A 604 -22.94 -8.57 57.72
C ALA A 604 -22.89 -10.08 57.35
N LEU A 605 -23.78 -10.52 56.45
CA LEU A 605 -23.78 -11.89 55.94
C LEU A 605 -22.51 -12.20 55.14
N ARG A 606 -22.09 -11.34 54.21
CA ARG A 606 -20.85 -11.49 53.47
C ARG A 606 -19.64 -11.56 54.41
N GLN A 607 -19.52 -10.65 55.37
CA GLN A 607 -18.43 -10.64 56.33
C GLN A 607 -18.40 -11.89 57.21
N SER A 608 -19.55 -12.51 57.52
CA SER A 608 -19.64 -13.74 58.29
C SER A 608 -19.23 -14.96 57.45
N GLN A 609 -19.58 -14.95 56.15
CA GLN A 609 -19.28 -16.05 55.22
C GLN A 609 -17.83 -16.00 54.75
N ASP A 610 -17.22 -14.83 54.59
CA ASP A 610 -15.79 -14.69 54.25
C ASP A 610 -14.83 -15.29 55.30
N LYS A 611 -15.29 -15.48 56.51
CA LYS A 611 -14.55 -16.13 57.61
C LYS A 611 -14.62 -17.65 57.60
N LYS A 612 -15.46 -18.26 56.72
CA LYS A 612 -15.68 -19.69 56.57
C LYS A 612 -15.18 -20.19 55.22
N LYS A 613 -14.78 -21.43 55.16
CA LYS A 613 -14.49 -22.03 53.85
C LYS A 613 -15.81 -22.36 53.12
N PRO A 614 -15.82 -22.35 51.78
CA PRO A 614 -17.05 -22.61 50.99
C PRO A 614 -17.76 -23.94 51.37
N GLU A 615 -17.00 -24.92 51.83
CA GLU A 615 -17.48 -26.25 52.25
C GLU A 615 -18.14 -26.23 53.66
N GLU A 616 -17.87 -25.22 54.44
CA GLU A 616 -18.40 -25.01 55.82
C GLU A 616 -19.69 -24.20 55.84
N LEU A 617 -20.11 -23.68 54.71
CA LEU A 617 -21.35 -22.89 54.60
C LEU A 617 -22.56 -23.81 54.52
N THR A 618 -23.48 -23.64 55.44
CA THR A 618 -24.77 -24.36 55.43
C THR A 618 -25.66 -23.90 54.30
N GLN A 619 -26.60 -24.75 53.88
CA GLN A 619 -27.57 -24.36 52.82
C GLN A 619 -28.42 -23.17 53.26
N GLU A 620 -28.80 -23.09 54.52
CA GLU A 620 -29.54 -21.99 55.08
C GLU A 620 -28.79 -20.65 55.01
N GLU A 621 -27.49 -20.64 55.28
CA GLU A 621 -26.63 -19.46 55.15
C GLU A 621 -26.51 -18.98 53.67
N LYS A 622 -26.44 -19.91 52.72
CA LYS A 622 -26.42 -19.63 51.28
C LYS A 622 -27.77 -19.04 50.83
N ASP A 623 -28.87 -19.64 51.31
CA ASP A 623 -30.22 -19.20 50.96
C ASP A 623 -30.52 -17.84 51.57
N ASP A 624 -30.07 -17.54 52.80
CA ASP A 624 -30.26 -16.22 53.45
C ASP A 624 -29.45 -15.11 52.72
N LEU A 625 -28.23 -15.42 52.28
CA LEU A 625 -27.44 -14.52 51.42
C LEU A 625 -28.17 -14.23 50.12
N GLN A 626 -28.61 -15.28 49.42
CA GLN A 626 -29.29 -15.13 48.13
C GLN A 626 -30.62 -14.39 48.27
N ASN A 627 -31.40 -14.64 49.33
CA ASN A 627 -32.65 -13.94 49.58
C ASN A 627 -32.41 -12.47 49.92
N THR A 628 -31.36 -12.17 50.69
CA THR A 628 -31.00 -10.79 51.02
C THR A 628 -30.48 -10.05 49.79
N GLU A 629 -29.72 -10.69 48.90
CA GLU A 629 -29.29 -10.13 47.60
C GLU A 629 -30.52 -9.79 46.75
N LYS A 630 -31.47 -10.73 46.63
CA LYS A 630 -32.73 -10.45 45.90
C LYS A 630 -33.51 -9.30 46.49
N ALA A 631 -33.62 -9.21 47.85
CA ALA A 631 -34.30 -8.08 48.50
C ALA A 631 -33.62 -6.74 48.24
N VAL A 632 -32.28 -6.70 48.22
CA VAL A 632 -31.51 -5.51 47.81
C VAL A 632 -31.80 -5.13 46.35
N ASP A 633 -31.82 -6.11 45.45
CA ASP A 633 -32.10 -5.87 44.02
C ASP A 633 -33.55 -5.41 43.80
N GLU A 634 -34.53 -5.96 44.53
CA GLU A 634 -35.93 -5.49 44.47
C GLU A 634 -36.07 -4.04 44.91
N GLN A 635 -35.41 -3.62 46.00
CA GLN A 635 -35.46 -2.23 46.43
C GLN A 635 -34.74 -1.29 45.47
N LYS A 636 -33.63 -1.68 44.92
CA LYS A 636 -32.94 -0.95 43.85
C LYS A 636 -33.84 -0.76 42.62
N ASN A 637 -34.54 -1.83 42.21
CA ASN A 637 -35.46 -1.75 41.06
C ASN A 637 -36.61 -0.75 41.35
N LYS A 638 -37.20 -0.76 42.56
CA LYS A 638 -38.22 0.23 42.95
C LYS A 638 -37.67 1.66 42.95
N GLN A 639 -36.46 1.87 43.45
CA GLN A 639 -35.78 3.17 43.36
C GLN A 639 -35.61 3.59 41.90
N THR A 640 -35.15 2.70 41.06
CA THR A 640 -35.00 2.93 39.62
C THR A 640 -36.34 3.34 38.97
N GLU A 641 -37.42 2.60 39.24
CA GLU A 641 -38.76 2.91 38.70
C GLU A 641 -39.25 4.32 39.06
N VAL A 642 -39.04 4.76 40.31
CA VAL A 642 -39.41 6.10 40.74
C VAL A 642 -38.60 7.17 39.99
N ILE A 643 -37.31 6.99 39.88
CA ILE A 643 -36.39 7.91 39.19
C ILE A 643 -36.69 7.95 37.67
N GLU A 644 -36.96 6.82 37.06
CA GLU A 644 -37.32 6.73 35.62
C GLU A 644 -38.65 7.43 35.32
N ALA A 645 -39.64 7.28 36.21
CA ALA A 645 -40.93 7.97 36.06
C ALA A 645 -40.76 9.50 36.08
N TYR A 646 -39.93 10.03 36.96
CA TYR A 646 -39.55 11.45 36.97
C TYR A 646 -38.83 11.85 35.67
N ALA A 647 -37.79 11.09 35.29
CA ALA A 647 -36.95 11.40 34.14
C ALA A 647 -37.72 11.45 32.82
N LYS A 648 -38.69 10.54 32.64
CA LYS A 648 -39.53 10.45 31.44
C LYS A 648 -40.35 11.72 31.18
N GLY A 649 -40.74 12.45 32.24
CA GLY A 649 -41.48 13.70 32.14
C GLY A 649 -40.61 14.97 32.07
N ASN A 650 -39.29 14.84 32.16
CA ASN A 650 -38.39 15.99 32.27
C ASN A 650 -37.81 16.41 30.92
N ASN A 651 -38.33 17.50 30.34
CA ASN A 651 -37.89 18.03 29.07
C ASN A 651 -36.42 18.50 29.05
N VAL A 652 -35.90 18.97 30.19
CA VAL A 652 -34.48 19.41 30.28
C VAL A 652 -33.55 18.25 30.14
N VAL A 653 -33.83 17.09 30.75
CA VAL A 653 -33.05 15.86 30.61
C VAL A 653 -32.99 15.42 29.16
N HIS A 654 -34.15 15.32 28.50
CA HIS A 654 -34.20 14.96 27.07
C HIS A 654 -33.45 15.97 26.20
N GLN A 655 -33.55 17.26 26.49
CA GLN A 655 -32.88 18.30 25.72
C GLN A 655 -31.35 18.20 25.85
N LEU A 656 -30.85 17.96 27.06
CA LEU A 656 -29.41 17.82 27.30
C LEU A 656 -28.83 16.57 26.67
N ILE A 657 -29.52 15.43 26.73
CA ILE A 657 -29.12 14.20 26.04
C ILE A 657 -29.05 14.43 24.52
N ASP A 658 -30.12 14.99 23.95
CA ASP A 658 -30.22 15.21 22.52
C ASP A 658 -29.17 16.22 22.00
N LEU A 659 -28.85 17.26 22.79
CA LEU A 659 -27.74 18.18 22.46
C LEU A 659 -26.40 17.46 22.38
N ALA A 660 -26.09 16.57 23.34
CA ALA A 660 -24.86 15.81 23.33
C ALA A 660 -24.80 14.80 22.16
N LEU A 661 -25.93 14.16 21.85
CA LEU A 661 -26.05 13.25 20.70
C LEU A 661 -25.93 14.00 19.37
N LEU A 662 -26.54 15.19 19.25
CA LEU A 662 -26.44 16.03 18.05
C LEU A 662 -25.01 16.45 17.78
N GLN A 663 -24.30 16.90 18.83
CA GLN A 663 -22.90 17.30 18.74
C GLN A 663 -21.98 16.16 18.22
N ASN A 664 -22.33 14.91 18.53
CA ASN A 664 -21.58 13.73 18.11
C ASN A 664 -22.16 13.06 16.84
N GLY A 665 -23.06 13.73 16.10
CA GLY A 665 -23.65 13.21 14.87
C GLY A 665 -24.56 11.99 15.05
N MET A 666 -24.95 11.68 16.32
CA MET A 666 -25.75 10.51 16.66
C MET A 666 -27.26 10.79 16.65
N LEU A 667 -27.69 12.05 16.66
CA LEU A 667 -29.09 12.43 16.61
C LEU A 667 -29.57 12.58 15.17
N LYS A 668 -30.47 11.70 14.74
CA LYS A 668 -30.93 11.63 13.33
C LYS A 668 -32.43 11.33 13.24
N GLY A 669 -33.00 11.59 12.08
CA GLY A 669 -34.38 11.20 11.74
C GLY A 669 -35.42 11.74 12.68
N LYS A 670 -36.31 10.88 13.19
CA LYS A 670 -37.44 11.24 14.07
C LYS A 670 -36.98 11.91 15.37
N ALA A 671 -35.91 11.44 15.99
CA ALA A 671 -35.36 11.99 17.21
C ALA A 671 -34.89 13.47 17.03
N LEU A 672 -34.26 13.75 15.88
CA LEU A 672 -33.87 15.13 15.53
C LEU A 672 -35.10 16.05 15.35
N ASP A 673 -36.16 15.56 14.70
CA ASP A 673 -37.41 16.33 14.54
C ASP A 673 -38.08 16.63 15.90
N GLU A 674 -38.13 15.65 16.79
CA GLU A 674 -38.65 15.80 18.15
C GLU A 674 -37.81 16.79 18.98
N PHE A 675 -36.49 16.73 18.87
CA PHE A 675 -35.56 17.67 19.47
C PHE A 675 -35.81 19.10 18.99
N LEU A 676 -35.94 19.31 17.68
CA LEU A 676 -36.22 20.64 17.12
C LEU A 676 -37.53 21.21 17.58
N LYS A 677 -38.61 20.42 17.65
CA LYS A 677 -39.90 20.84 18.14
C LYS A 677 -39.83 21.27 19.61
N ARG A 678 -39.20 20.44 20.45
CA ARG A 678 -38.99 20.72 21.87
C ARG A 678 -38.14 21.98 22.09
N SER A 679 -37.08 22.17 21.28
CA SER A 679 -36.22 23.35 21.31
C SER A 679 -37.00 24.63 21.04
N VAL A 680 -37.90 24.62 20.03
CA VAL A 680 -38.75 25.77 19.69
C VAL A 680 -39.76 26.07 20.83
N ASP A 681 -40.32 25.05 21.46
CA ASP A 681 -41.25 25.23 22.56
C ASP A 681 -40.57 25.76 23.84
N MET A 682 -39.29 25.44 24.06
CA MET A 682 -38.49 25.97 25.17
C MET A 682 -38.04 27.43 24.98
N ILE A 683 -38.03 27.94 23.75
CA ILE A 683 -37.69 29.34 23.45
C ILE A 683 -38.90 30.27 23.57
N LYS A 684 -40.11 29.76 23.44
CA LYS A 684 -41.37 30.52 23.65
C LYS A 684 -41.58 30.79 25.11
#